data_179f76a863f219683649cee59272bd87
#
_entry.id   179f76a863f219683649cee59272bd87
#
_cell.length_a   1.000
_cell.length_b   1.000
_cell.length_c   1.000
_cell.angle_alpha   90.00
_cell.angle_beta   90.00
_cell.angle_gamma   90.00
#
_symmetry.space_group_name_H-M   'P 1'
#
loop_
_entity.id
_entity.type
_entity.pdbx_description
1 polymer ?
#
loop_
_entity_poly.entity_id
_entity_poly.type
_entity_poly.pdbx_seq_one_letter_code
_entity_poly.pdbx_strand_id
1 'polypeptide(L)'
;MKHLLFTFALAASTFLNCQAATVSKTPLPNKLWYNKPAYAFEESLPLGNGKLGALVYGGANNDSIQLNDITLWTGVPVNPDEGGEAYKWIPKIREALFKEDYKTADSLQHYVQGHNSEFYQPLGMINIIDCNQGEFTDYYRELNLDKSLATVQFKRNGIQYTKEYFASHPDKMIAIKLSASQKRAINSDISLTSLIPHQVKASRGQITMTGHVLGDEANCTHYCAMLQVKNTDGQVWADDSVLHLKDVSEAIIYLVNETSYNGFNKHPVKEGAPYIERVSDDAWHLANFTYDEFKQRHIADYRKLFDRVSLNLKGAKFDASRPTDQQLLAYSDNHESNPYLEQLYFQYGRYLLISSSRTKGVPANLQGLWAPALRSPWRGNYTININLEENYWPAEVANLSELVAPVDGLVEGLSVTGRHNAQHFYGIDKGWCAGHNTDAWAMSNPVGTGNESPQWSNWAMGGAWLVETLWDHYDYTRDTEYLRNTAYPLMKGAADFLLEWLIPNPHKPNELITAPCTSPEADYITDKGYRGSSFYGGTADLAIIRELFKNTIKGAKALGIDSDYQQQLQAALDRLRPYHIGKRGNLMEWYHDWDDQDWHHRHQSHLLGLYPFHQISVAKTPELAAAATKTLEIKGDNSTGWSTGWRINLWARLHRADKAYQIYRKLLTYVSPEVYKDSKHHSGGTYPNLFDAHPPFQIDGNFGGTAGVCEMLMQCDGETMNLLPALPQEWQAGEIRGLKARGNYGVSLAWNKGKLTQATITSKNEGNLTILYNGKQKILTFKAGETKTIR
;
A
#
# COMPACT_ATOMS: atom_id res chain seq x y z
N MET A 1 15.64 69.27 24.75
CA MET A 1 17.08 69.53 24.71
C MET A 1 17.90 68.28 24.84
N LYS A 2 18.82 68.10 23.93
CA LYS A 2 19.91 67.11 23.86
C LYS A 2 19.52 65.66 23.41
N HIS A 3 19.80 65.52 22.11
CA HIS A 3 19.98 64.25 21.40
C HIS A 3 21.15 63.42 21.98
N LEU A 4 20.97 62.11 22.04
CA LEU A 4 22.08 61.10 22.13
C LEU A 4 21.95 60.14 20.97
N LEU A 5 22.85 60.31 19.98
CA LEU A 5 23.10 59.35 18.90
C LEU A 5 23.91 58.16 19.47
N PHE A 6 23.44 56.96 19.25
CA PHE A 6 24.22 55.72 19.39
C PHE A 6 24.62 55.23 18.00
N THR A 7 25.93 55.27 17.77
CA THR A 7 26.58 54.71 16.58
C THR A 7 26.83 53.22 16.78
N PHE A 8 26.24 52.37 15.91
CA PHE A 8 26.59 50.96 15.82
C PHE A 8 27.72 50.79 14.81
N ALA A 9 28.86 50.30 15.27
CA ALA A 9 29.97 49.87 14.43
C ALA A 9 29.69 48.46 13.87
N LEU A 10 29.60 48.38 12.55
CA LEU A 10 29.52 47.11 11.81
C LEU A 10 30.91 46.56 11.64
N ALA A 11 31.21 45.44 12.32
CA ALA A 11 32.39 44.62 12.06
C ALA A 11 32.07 43.67 10.90
N ALA A 12 32.59 43.94 9.72
CA ALA A 12 32.53 43.06 8.57
C ALA A 12 33.59 41.96 8.71
N SER A 13 33.17 40.75 9.06
CA SER A 13 34.01 39.56 8.96
C SER A 13 33.85 38.96 7.54
N THR A 14 34.88 39.11 6.73
CA THR A 14 34.99 38.46 5.41
C THR A 14 35.19 36.96 5.58
N PHE A 15 34.11 36.18 5.40
CA PHE A 15 34.24 34.75 5.17
C PHE A 15 34.55 34.51 3.69
N LEU A 16 35.75 34.06 3.39
CA LEU A 16 36.07 33.46 2.10
C LEU A 16 35.28 32.15 1.95
N ASN A 17 34.20 32.25 1.23
CA ASN A 17 33.49 31.07 0.73
C ASN A 17 34.26 30.48 -0.46
N CYS A 18 34.98 29.41 -0.23
CA CYS A 18 35.46 28.51 -1.28
C CYS A 18 34.26 27.70 -1.81
N GLN A 19 33.47 28.26 -2.70
CA GLN A 19 32.47 27.56 -3.44
C GLN A 19 33.15 26.67 -4.48
N ALA A 20 33.30 25.37 -4.18
CA ALA A 20 33.45 24.39 -5.22
C ALA A 20 32.16 24.46 -6.09
N ALA A 21 32.31 24.84 -7.34
CA ALA A 21 31.25 24.90 -8.31
C ALA A 21 30.69 23.47 -8.53
N THR A 22 29.66 23.11 -7.75
CA THR A 22 28.80 22.00 -8.10
C THR A 22 27.94 22.48 -9.26
N VAL A 23 28.22 21.97 -10.45
CA VAL A 23 27.30 22.07 -11.59
C VAL A 23 25.97 21.50 -11.11
N SER A 24 25.02 22.37 -10.80
CA SER A 24 23.64 22.01 -10.50
C SER A 24 23.04 21.41 -11.74
N LYS A 25 23.12 20.08 -11.90
CA LYS A 25 22.30 19.39 -12.88
C LYS A 25 20.86 19.54 -12.41
N THR A 26 20.02 20.14 -13.25
CA THR A 26 18.56 20.13 -13.05
C THR A 26 18.13 18.69 -12.74
N PRO A 27 17.38 18.46 -11.65
CA PRO A 27 16.90 17.11 -11.34
C PRO A 27 16.16 16.51 -12.54
N LEU A 28 16.31 15.20 -12.75
CA LEU A 28 15.53 14.50 -13.77
C LEU A 28 14.04 14.57 -13.39
N PRO A 29 13.15 14.78 -14.36
CA PRO A 29 11.72 14.80 -14.07
C PRO A 29 11.26 13.39 -13.64
N ASN A 30 10.45 13.29 -12.60
CA ASN A 30 9.76 12.05 -12.24
C ASN A 30 8.43 12.01 -12.99
N LYS A 31 8.38 11.37 -14.15
CA LYS A 31 7.14 11.32 -14.94
C LYS A 31 7.02 10.08 -15.82
N LEU A 32 5.78 9.60 -15.94
CA LEU A 32 5.35 8.67 -16.97
C LEU A 32 4.87 9.49 -18.16
N TRP A 33 5.17 9.07 -19.40
CA TRP A 33 4.65 9.74 -20.58
C TRP A 33 4.38 8.78 -21.73
N TYR A 34 3.44 9.15 -22.60
CA TYR A 34 2.95 8.33 -23.70
C TYR A 34 2.62 9.20 -24.92
N ASN A 35 2.69 8.62 -26.10
CA ASN A 35 2.41 9.28 -27.38
C ASN A 35 1.10 8.82 -28.03
N LYS A 36 0.26 8.12 -27.28
CA LYS A 36 -1.08 7.66 -27.69
C LYS A 36 -2.07 7.75 -26.53
N PRO A 37 -3.39 7.88 -26.78
CA PRO A 37 -4.43 7.72 -25.74
C PRO A 37 -4.36 6.32 -25.12
N ALA A 38 -4.92 6.19 -23.89
CA ALA A 38 -5.16 4.90 -23.29
C ALA A 38 -6.46 4.28 -23.82
N TYR A 39 -6.44 2.97 -24.05
CA TYR A 39 -7.61 2.17 -24.40
C TYR A 39 -7.97 1.16 -23.32
N ALA A 40 -7.02 0.83 -22.46
CA ALA A 40 -7.17 -0.09 -21.35
C ALA A 40 -6.96 0.64 -20.02
N PHE A 41 -7.52 0.07 -18.97
CA PHE A 41 -7.31 0.50 -17.59
C PHE A 41 -5.81 0.58 -17.27
N GLU A 42 -5.05 -0.43 -17.66
CA GLU A 42 -3.62 -0.60 -17.40
C GLU A 42 -2.73 0.33 -18.25
N GLU A 43 -3.33 1.19 -19.07
CA GLU A 43 -2.65 2.25 -19.81
C GLU A 43 -3.00 3.64 -19.28
N SER A 44 -4.04 3.78 -18.44
CA SER A 44 -4.55 5.05 -17.93
C SER A 44 -3.59 5.71 -16.93
N LEU A 45 -3.76 7.02 -16.68
CA LEU A 45 -2.96 7.77 -15.70
C LEU A 45 -3.73 7.89 -14.38
N PRO A 46 -3.26 7.25 -13.29
CA PRO A 46 -3.93 7.31 -12.01
C PRO A 46 -3.66 8.62 -11.28
N LEU A 47 -4.72 9.30 -10.84
CA LEU A 47 -4.70 10.43 -9.92
C LEU A 47 -5.48 10.08 -8.66
N GLY A 48 -5.08 10.62 -7.51
CA GLY A 48 -5.81 10.41 -6.29
C GLY A 48 -5.45 11.41 -5.20
N ASN A 49 -6.40 11.62 -4.28
CA ASN A 49 -6.22 12.49 -3.11
C ASN A 49 -6.36 11.73 -1.78
N GLY A 50 -6.36 10.38 -1.84
CA GLY A 50 -6.56 9.50 -0.69
C GLY A 50 -8.02 9.25 -0.32
N LYS A 51 -8.97 9.86 -1.05
CA LYS A 51 -10.42 9.58 -0.98
C LYS A 51 -10.98 9.41 -2.38
N LEU A 52 -10.83 10.42 -3.24
CA LEU A 52 -11.27 10.40 -4.64
C LEU A 52 -10.13 9.97 -5.54
N GLY A 53 -10.40 9.03 -6.43
CA GLY A 53 -9.52 8.56 -7.48
C GLY A 53 -10.04 8.88 -8.86
N ALA A 54 -9.12 9.16 -9.79
CA ALA A 54 -9.41 9.33 -11.20
C ALA A 54 -8.39 8.55 -12.03
N LEU A 55 -8.88 7.90 -13.09
CA LEU A 55 -8.05 7.28 -14.12
C LEU A 55 -8.26 8.04 -15.42
N VAL A 56 -7.24 8.74 -15.87
CA VAL A 56 -7.29 9.58 -17.07
C VAL A 56 -6.86 8.76 -18.29
N TYR A 57 -7.80 8.52 -19.22
CA TYR A 57 -7.51 7.82 -20.47
C TYR A 57 -6.88 8.76 -21.51
N GLY A 58 -7.21 10.05 -21.44
CA GLY A 58 -6.60 11.08 -22.27
C GLY A 58 -7.02 11.06 -23.74
N GLY A 59 -8.26 10.66 -24.01
CA GLY A 59 -8.78 10.65 -25.38
C GLY A 59 -8.79 12.04 -26.02
N ALA A 60 -8.42 12.16 -27.30
CA ALA A 60 -8.42 13.41 -28.03
C ALA A 60 -9.84 13.81 -28.47
N ASN A 61 -10.60 12.87 -29.01
CA ASN A 61 -11.99 13.06 -29.44
C ASN A 61 -13.01 12.77 -28.34
N ASN A 62 -12.83 11.65 -27.67
CA ASN A 62 -13.66 11.20 -26.56
C ASN A 62 -12.74 10.89 -25.39
N ASP A 63 -12.85 11.64 -24.33
CA ASP A 63 -12.04 11.46 -23.13
C ASP A 63 -12.89 10.90 -22.02
N SER A 64 -12.43 9.83 -21.43
CA SER A 64 -13.05 9.17 -20.29
C SER A 64 -12.17 9.32 -19.08
N ILE A 65 -12.76 9.71 -17.95
CA ILE A 65 -12.10 9.79 -16.67
C ILE A 65 -12.90 8.93 -15.71
N GLN A 66 -12.36 7.75 -15.39
CA GLN A 66 -12.99 6.84 -14.46
C GLN A 66 -12.77 7.30 -13.03
N LEU A 67 -13.81 7.19 -12.20
CA LEU A 67 -13.88 7.73 -10.87
C LEU A 67 -14.02 6.62 -9.81
N ASN A 68 -13.35 6.82 -8.70
CA ASN A 68 -13.50 6.01 -7.50
C ASN A 68 -13.66 6.91 -6.27
N ASP A 69 -14.38 6.43 -5.26
CA ASP A 69 -14.35 6.94 -3.89
C ASP A 69 -14.02 5.77 -2.97
N ILE A 70 -13.00 5.89 -2.13
CA ILE A 70 -12.49 4.81 -1.27
C ILE A 70 -13.57 4.28 -0.29
N THR A 71 -14.64 5.03 -0.06
CA THR A 71 -15.73 4.68 0.86
C THR A 71 -16.94 4.02 0.19
N LEU A 72 -16.88 3.75 -1.12
CA LEU A 72 -17.95 3.06 -1.84
C LEU A 72 -17.84 1.54 -1.72
N TRP A 73 -18.42 1.01 -0.65
CA TRP A 73 -18.47 -0.42 -0.35
C TRP A 73 -19.92 -0.90 -0.26
N THR A 74 -20.17 -2.14 -0.76
CA THR A 74 -21.44 -2.84 -0.52
C THR A 74 -21.59 -3.19 0.97
N GLY A 75 -22.75 -3.69 1.36
CA GLY A 75 -23.01 -4.19 2.70
C GLY A 75 -23.32 -3.15 3.76
N VAL A 76 -23.29 -3.60 4.98
CA VAL A 76 -23.63 -2.88 6.22
C VAL A 76 -22.70 -3.36 7.34
N PRO A 77 -22.68 -2.71 8.53
CA PRO A 77 -21.94 -3.20 9.68
C PRO A 77 -22.17 -4.68 9.96
N VAL A 78 -21.10 -5.38 10.34
CA VAL A 78 -21.13 -6.82 10.57
C VAL A 78 -22.12 -7.20 11.67
N ASN A 79 -22.73 -8.38 11.54
CA ASN A 79 -23.60 -8.94 12.58
C ASN A 79 -22.74 -9.43 13.76
N PRO A 80 -22.89 -8.89 14.98
CA PRO A 80 -22.10 -9.32 16.13
C PRO A 80 -22.34 -10.78 16.53
N ASP A 81 -23.47 -11.37 16.15
CA ASP A 81 -23.82 -12.76 16.45
C ASP A 81 -23.39 -13.75 15.37
N GLU A 82 -22.61 -13.28 14.38
CA GLU A 82 -22.07 -14.11 13.28
C GLU A 82 -21.27 -15.30 13.88
N GLY A 83 -21.43 -16.47 13.28
CA GLY A 83 -20.79 -17.70 13.72
C GLY A 83 -21.53 -18.44 14.86
N GLY A 84 -22.32 -17.75 15.65
CA GLY A 84 -23.12 -18.37 16.73
C GLY A 84 -22.27 -19.25 17.67
N GLU A 85 -22.37 -20.56 17.53
CA GLU A 85 -21.63 -21.54 18.34
C GLU A 85 -20.59 -22.34 17.53
N ALA A 86 -20.04 -21.76 16.48
CA ALA A 86 -19.04 -22.41 15.61
C ALA A 86 -17.81 -22.91 16.40
N TYR A 87 -17.45 -22.22 17.49
CA TYR A 87 -16.35 -22.63 18.39
C TYR A 87 -16.47 -24.06 18.92
N LYS A 88 -17.68 -24.67 18.97
CA LYS A 88 -17.88 -26.07 19.43
C LYS A 88 -17.18 -27.09 18.53
N TRP A 89 -16.79 -26.69 17.31
CA TRP A 89 -16.07 -27.55 16.40
C TRP A 89 -14.55 -27.56 16.64
N ILE A 90 -13.99 -26.51 17.27
CA ILE A 90 -12.55 -26.41 17.54
C ILE A 90 -11.98 -27.60 18.31
N PRO A 91 -12.61 -28.06 19.43
CA PRO A 91 -12.11 -29.26 20.13
C PRO A 91 -12.11 -30.51 19.27
N LYS A 92 -13.12 -30.67 18.40
CA LYS A 92 -13.23 -31.84 17.50
C LYS A 92 -12.16 -31.80 16.40
N ILE A 93 -11.88 -30.61 15.86
CA ILE A 93 -10.81 -30.41 14.88
C ILE A 93 -9.45 -30.70 15.54
N ARG A 94 -9.20 -30.21 16.75
CA ARG A 94 -7.99 -30.54 17.52
C ARG A 94 -7.84 -32.03 17.75
N GLU A 95 -8.91 -32.72 18.14
CA GLU A 95 -8.91 -34.17 18.35
C GLU A 95 -8.52 -34.92 17.07
N ALA A 96 -9.09 -34.55 15.92
CA ALA A 96 -8.75 -35.12 14.61
C ALA A 96 -7.28 -34.89 14.26
N LEU A 97 -6.80 -33.66 14.39
CA LEU A 97 -5.40 -33.25 14.12
C LEU A 97 -4.41 -34.07 14.99
N PHE A 98 -4.70 -34.22 16.29
CA PHE A 98 -3.80 -34.94 17.20
C PHE A 98 -3.83 -36.48 17.01
N LYS A 99 -4.86 -36.99 16.32
CA LYS A 99 -4.92 -38.37 15.82
C LYS A 99 -4.34 -38.55 14.42
N GLU A 100 -3.77 -37.50 13.85
CA GLU A 100 -3.29 -37.43 12.46
C GLU A 100 -4.37 -37.73 11.41
N ASP A 101 -5.64 -37.46 11.75
CA ASP A 101 -6.77 -37.55 10.82
C ASP A 101 -7.03 -36.18 10.18
N TYR A 102 -6.10 -35.76 9.33
CA TYR A 102 -6.10 -34.46 8.66
C TYR A 102 -7.30 -34.27 7.73
N LYS A 103 -7.78 -35.38 7.12
CA LYS A 103 -8.97 -35.32 6.25
C LYS A 103 -10.23 -34.92 7.03
N THR A 104 -10.43 -35.52 8.20
CA THR A 104 -11.54 -35.16 9.08
C THR A 104 -11.36 -33.72 9.58
N ALA A 105 -10.15 -33.32 9.95
CA ALA A 105 -9.87 -31.95 10.40
C ALA A 105 -10.23 -30.91 9.33
N ASP A 106 -9.78 -31.09 8.08
CA ASP A 106 -10.12 -30.20 6.96
C ASP A 106 -11.64 -30.12 6.73
N SER A 107 -12.32 -31.27 6.76
CA SER A 107 -13.79 -31.30 6.60
C SER A 107 -14.54 -30.58 7.71
N LEU A 108 -14.04 -30.65 8.95
CA LEU A 108 -14.66 -29.97 10.10
C LEU A 108 -14.43 -28.46 10.09
N GLN A 109 -13.39 -27.96 9.43
CA GLN A 109 -13.12 -26.52 9.31
C GLN A 109 -14.25 -25.76 8.59
N HIS A 110 -14.98 -26.41 7.70
CA HIS A 110 -16.13 -25.80 7.03
C HIS A 110 -17.23 -25.35 8.00
N TYR A 111 -17.33 -25.95 9.19
CA TYR A 111 -18.28 -25.51 10.23
C TYR A 111 -17.79 -24.29 11.01
N VAL A 112 -16.56 -23.83 10.74
CA VAL A 112 -15.95 -22.63 11.36
C VAL A 112 -15.75 -21.54 10.30
N GLN A 113 -16.63 -21.47 9.32
CA GLN A 113 -16.63 -20.45 8.27
C GLN A 113 -17.87 -19.57 8.35
N GLY A 114 -17.71 -18.27 8.22
CA GLY A 114 -18.76 -17.27 8.19
C GLY A 114 -18.89 -16.60 6.82
N HIS A 115 -19.53 -15.44 6.77
CA HIS A 115 -19.76 -14.71 5.54
C HIS A 115 -18.46 -14.18 4.91
N ASN A 116 -18.53 -13.89 3.61
CA ASN A 116 -17.41 -13.29 2.87
C ASN A 116 -17.42 -11.77 2.99
N SER A 117 -16.24 -11.14 2.77
CA SER A 117 -16.09 -9.68 2.73
C SER A 117 -17.00 -9.02 1.70
N GLU A 118 -17.29 -7.76 1.87
CA GLU A 118 -18.06 -6.93 0.95
C GLU A 118 -17.21 -6.49 -0.26
N PHE A 119 -17.86 -5.85 -1.25
CA PHE A 119 -17.22 -5.39 -2.48
C PHE A 119 -16.92 -3.90 -2.43
N TYR A 120 -15.70 -3.53 -2.81
CA TYR A 120 -15.36 -2.17 -3.22
C TYR A 120 -15.86 -1.91 -4.64
N GLN A 121 -16.57 -0.78 -4.88
CA GLN A 121 -17.21 -0.50 -6.15
C GLN A 121 -16.78 0.83 -6.78
N PRO A 122 -16.80 0.93 -8.14
CA PRO A 122 -16.50 2.17 -8.85
C PRO A 122 -17.58 3.23 -8.62
N LEU A 123 -17.20 4.50 -8.59
CA LEU A 123 -18.13 5.62 -8.50
C LEU A 123 -18.83 5.89 -9.86
N GLY A 124 -18.06 5.93 -10.92
CA GLY A 124 -18.59 6.25 -12.24
C GLY A 124 -17.55 6.77 -13.22
N MET A 125 -17.99 7.53 -14.20
CA MET A 125 -17.13 8.04 -15.28
C MET A 125 -17.58 9.44 -15.71
N ILE A 126 -16.64 10.37 -15.83
CA ILE A 126 -16.83 11.61 -16.58
C ILE A 126 -16.50 11.31 -18.05
N ASN A 127 -17.43 11.62 -18.95
CA ASN A 127 -17.20 11.56 -20.38
C ASN A 127 -17.18 12.99 -20.94
N ILE A 128 -16.13 13.32 -21.70
CA ILE A 128 -15.98 14.58 -22.40
C ILE A 128 -15.87 14.25 -23.89
N ILE A 129 -16.95 14.50 -24.63
CA ILE A 129 -17.05 14.20 -26.06
C ILE A 129 -16.85 15.50 -26.82
N ASP A 130 -15.81 15.59 -27.62
CA ASP A 130 -15.55 16.76 -28.47
C ASP A 130 -16.52 16.74 -29.67
N CYS A 131 -17.28 17.81 -29.84
CA CYS A 131 -18.22 17.96 -30.98
C CYS A 131 -17.48 18.16 -32.32
N ASN A 132 -16.20 18.61 -32.27
CA ASN A 132 -15.35 18.81 -33.45
C ASN A 132 -14.40 17.61 -33.63
N GLN A 133 -14.95 16.41 -33.68
CA GLN A 133 -14.13 15.18 -33.83
C GLN A 133 -13.36 15.18 -35.15
N GLY A 134 -12.23 14.48 -35.18
CA GLY A 134 -11.38 14.34 -36.35
C GLY A 134 -9.98 13.84 -36.04
N GLU A 135 -9.18 13.74 -37.09
CA GLU A 135 -7.78 13.36 -36.98
C GLU A 135 -6.97 14.35 -36.12
N PHE A 136 -6.06 13.82 -35.34
CA PHE A 136 -5.18 14.60 -34.49
C PHE A 136 -3.73 14.19 -34.66
N THR A 137 -2.82 15.11 -34.40
CA THR A 137 -1.37 14.94 -34.45
C THR A 137 -0.71 15.45 -33.19
N ASP A 138 0.61 15.24 -33.08
CA ASP A 138 1.41 15.74 -31.97
C ASP A 138 0.85 15.35 -30.60
N TYR A 139 0.33 14.12 -30.50
CA TYR A 139 -0.28 13.65 -29.27
C TYR A 139 0.77 13.36 -28.20
N TYR A 140 0.51 13.85 -27.01
CA TYR A 140 1.32 13.67 -25.84
C TYR A 140 0.45 13.60 -24.59
N ARG A 141 0.71 12.67 -23.68
CA ARG A 141 0.17 12.65 -22.32
C ARG A 141 1.22 12.27 -21.32
N GLU A 142 1.15 12.87 -20.11
CA GLU A 142 2.05 12.56 -19.01
C GLU A 142 1.33 12.55 -17.67
N LEU A 143 1.89 11.78 -16.73
CA LEU A 143 1.67 11.90 -15.31
C LEU A 143 2.96 12.41 -14.67
N ASN A 144 2.94 13.64 -14.17
CA ASN A 144 4.06 14.27 -13.49
C ASN A 144 3.99 13.95 -12.00
N LEU A 145 4.88 13.07 -11.52
CA LEU A 145 4.92 12.66 -10.12
C LEU A 145 5.43 13.76 -9.19
N ASP A 146 6.21 14.74 -9.67
CA ASP A 146 6.68 15.85 -8.84
C ASP A 146 5.56 16.81 -8.44
N LYS A 147 4.43 16.76 -9.15
CA LYS A 147 3.28 17.66 -8.97
C LYS A 147 1.96 16.92 -8.76
N SER A 148 1.92 15.61 -8.92
CA SER A 148 0.67 14.82 -8.99
C SER A 148 -0.34 15.42 -9.97
N LEU A 149 0.11 15.62 -11.20
CA LEU A 149 -0.62 16.31 -12.26
C LEU A 149 -0.55 15.50 -13.56
N ALA A 150 -1.70 15.25 -14.18
CA ALA A 150 -1.77 14.67 -15.52
C ALA A 150 -2.00 15.77 -16.56
N THR A 151 -1.36 15.63 -17.72
CA THR A 151 -1.51 16.56 -18.85
C THR A 151 -1.66 15.78 -20.14
N VAL A 152 -2.59 16.22 -21.00
CA VAL A 152 -2.81 15.69 -22.34
C VAL A 152 -2.75 16.84 -23.34
N GLN A 153 -2.00 16.65 -24.41
CA GLN A 153 -1.85 17.62 -25.48
C GLN A 153 -1.97 16.97 -26.85
N PHE A 154 -2.60 17.65 -27.78
CA PHE A 154 -2.70 17.22 -29.18
C PHE A 154 -3.06 18.40 -30.07
N LYS A 155 -2.79 18.25 -31.36
CA LYS A 155 -3.23 19.22 -32.39
C LYS A 155 -4.35 18.66 -33.24
N ARG A 156 -5.33 19.50 -33.57
CA ARG A 156 -6.40 19.23 -34.53
C ARG A 156 -6.65 20.48 -35.36
N ASN A 157 -6.61 20.34 -36.69
CA ASN A 157 -6.79 21.47 -37.62
C ASN A 157 -5.87 22.67 -37.32
N GLY A 158 -4.63 22.38 -36.91
CA GLY A 158 -3.62 23.40 -36.55
C GLY A 158 -3.80 24.04 -35.17
N ILE A 159 -4.87 23.73 -34.43
CA ILE A 159 -5.15 24.22 -33.08
C ILE A 159 -4.54 23.25 -32.07
N GLN A 160 -3.73 23.76 -31.13
CA GLN A 160 -3.23 23.02 -29.98
C GLN A 160 -4.31 22.98 -28.89
N TYR A 161 -4.68 21.76 -28.46
CA TYR A 161 -5.53 21.52 -27.30
C TYR A 161 -4.70 21.03 -26.13
N THR A 162 -5.03 21.48 -24.95
CA THR A 162 -4.40 21.03 -23.68
C THR A 162 -5.47 20.73 -22.66
N LYS A 163 -5.37 19.56 -22.05
CA LYS A 163 -6.19 19.14 -20.91
C LYS A 163 -5.26 18.90 -19.73
N GLU A 164 -5.63 19.40 -18.55
CA GLU A 164 -4.86 19.26 -17.33
C GLU A 164 -5.76 18.74 -16.22
N TYR A 165 -5.26 17.77 -15.42
CA TYR A 165 -6.06 17.06 -14.43
C TYR A 165 -5.28 16.92 -13.12
N PHE A 166 -5.97 17.11 -11.98
CA PHE A 166 -5.42 16.79 -10.67
C PHE A 166 -6.53 16.45 -9.67
N ALA A 167 -6.17 15.72 -8.60
CA ALA A 167 -7.04 15.42 -7.48
C ALA A 167 -6.48 16.10 -6.21
N SER A 168 -7.17 17.13 -5.72
CA SER A 168 -6.74 17.93 -4.56
C SER A 168 -7.22 17.31 -3.26
N HIS A 169 -6.29 17.01 -2.34
CA HIS A 169 -6.62 16.57 -0.99
C HIS A 169 -7.17 17.70 -0.12
N PRO A 170 -6.53 18.88 -0.03
CA PRO A 170 -7.03 19.97 0.81
C PRO A 170 -8.39 20.55 0.36
N ASP A 171 -8.74 20.36 -0.90
CA ASP A 171 -9.98 20.89 -1.48
C ASP A 171 -11.01 19.80 -1.81
N LYS A 172 -10.68 18.54 -1.54
CA LYS A 172 -11.55 17.33 -1.70
C LYS A 172 -12.21 17.20 -3.07
N MET A 173 -11.50 17.57 -4.13
CA MET A 173 -12.07 17.60 -5.47
C MET A 173 -11.12 17.08 -6.54
N ILE A 174 -11.69 16.73 -7.69
CA ILE A 174 -10.96 16.50 -8.93
C ILE A 174 -11.19 17.72 -9.83
N ALA A 175 -10.13 18.26 -10.41
CA ALA A 175 -10.17 19.38 -11.34
C ALA A 175 -9.68 18.96 -12.71
N ILE A 176 -10.39 19.42 -13.75
CA ILE A 176 -10.04 19.25 -15.16
C ILE A 176 -10.09 20.61 -15.84
N LYS A 177 -9.01 21.01 -16.49
CA LYS A 177 -8.96 22.25 -17.27
C LYS A 177 -8.83 21.90 -18.74
N LEU A 178 -9.75 22.43 -19.56
CA LEU A 178 -9.71 22.37 -21.01
C LEU A 178 -9.29 23.73 -21.56
N SER A 179 -8.29 23.75 -22.45
CA SER A 179 -7.84 24.98 -23.10
C SER A 179 -7.40 24.72 -24.54
N ALA A 180 -7.43 25.76 -25.38
CA ALA A 180 -6.99 25.71 -26.75
C ALA A 180 -6.16 26.95 -27.13
N SER A 181 -5.23 26.79 -28.08
CA SER A 181 -4.40 27.89 -28.57
C SER A 181 -5.19 28.91 -29.38
N GLN A 182 -6.39 28.59 -29.81
CA GLN A 182 -7.33 29.47 -30.51
C GLN A 182 -8.53 29.73 -29.60
N LYS A 183 -8.96 31.00 -29.49
CA LYS A 183 -10.16 31.36 -28.74
C LYS A 183 -11.39 30.72 -29.36
N ARG A 184 -12.37 30.34 -28.50
CA ARG A 184 -13.67 29.80 -28.89
C ARG A 184 -13.59 28.48 -29.71
N ALA A 185 -12.53 27.71 -29.46
CA ALA A 185 -12.32 26.47 -30.18
C ALA A 185 -12.87 25.21 -29.46
N ILE A 186 -13.28 25.35 -28.20
CA ILE A 186 -13.80 24.23 -27.41
C ILE A 186 -15.30 24.10 -27.61
N ASN A 187 -15.72 22.95 -28.11
CA ASN A 187 -17.13 22.55 -28.27
C ASN A 187 -17.19 21.09 -27.78
N SER A 188 -17.86 20.85 -26.66
CA SER A 188 -17.83 19.52 -26.03
C SER A 188 -19.11 19.24 -25.25
N ASP A 189 -19.52 18.00 -25.24
CA ASP A 189 -20.55 17.46 -24.38
C ASP A 189 -19.93 16.78 -23.17
N ILE A 190 -20.45 17.08 -21.97
CA ILE A 190 -19.96 16.53 -20.72
C ILE A 190 -21.10 15.77 -20.05
N SER A 191 -20.82 14.52 -19.65
CA SER A 191 -21.78 13.69 -18.93
C SER A 191 -21.13 12.90 -17.79
N LEU A 192 -21.96 12.50 -16.81
CA LEU A 192 -21.62 11.54 -15.77
C LEU A 192 -22.39 10.24 -15.99
N THR A 193 -21.73 9.11 -15.88
CA THR A 193 -22.33 7.78 -15.93
C THR A 193 -21.79 6.90 -14.82
N SER A 194 -22.49 5.83 -14.46
CA SER A 194 -22.02 4.86 -13.48
C SER A 194 -22.46 3.45 -13.85
N LEU A 195 -21.74 2.45 -13.35
CA LEU A 195 -22.10 1.03 -13.42
C LEU A 195 -23.04 0.60 -12.29
N ILE A 196 -23.05 1.35 -11.18
CA ILE A 196 -23.96 1.11 -10.06
C ILE A 196 -25.25 1.92 -10.22
N PRO A 197 -26.34 1.58 -9.50
CA PRO A 197 -27.62 2.29 -9.58
C PRO A 197 -27.46 3.79 -9.37
N HIS A 198 -27.99 4.60 -10.30
CA HIS A 198 -27.85 6.05 -10.25
C HIS A 198 -28.95 6.80 -11.00
N GLN A 199 -29.07 8.08 -10.66
CA GLN A 199 -29.84 9.08 -11.36
C GLN A 199 -28.96 10.29 -11.66
N VAL A 200 -29.09 10.87 -12.83
CA VAL A 200 -28.33 12.05 -13.26
C VAL A 200 -29.29 13.18 -13.64
N LYS A 201 -28.92 14.38 -13.19
CA LYS A 201 -29.65 15.61 -13.58
C LYS A 201 -28.65 16.72 -13.87
N ALA A 202 -28.78 17.34 -15.04
CA ALA A 202 -27.99 18.50 -15.42
C ALA A 202 -28.83 19.78 -15.33
N SER A 203 -28.25 20.86 -14.84
CA SER A 203 -28.88 22.20 -14.77
C SER A 203 -27.85 23.29 -14.56
N ARG A 204 -27.93 24.40 -15.30
CA ARG A 204 -27.15 25.63 -15.06
C ARG A 204 -25.65 25.45 -14.90
N GLY A 205 -25.02 24.63 -15.75
CA GLY A 205 -23.58 24.40 -15.68
C GLY A 205 -23.14 23.39 -14.61
N GLN A 206 -24.08 22.62 -14.06
CA GLN A 206 -23.84 21.57 -13.06
C GLN A 206 -24.50 20.27 -13.49
N ILE A 207 -23.83 19.15 -13.21
CA ILE A 207 -24.42 17.79 -13.23
C ILE A 207 -24.41 17.26 -11.81
N THR A 208 -25.53 16.74 -11.34
CA THR A 208 -25.63 16.02 -10.08
C THR A 208 -25.98 14.56 -10.39
N MET A 209 -25.17 13.64 -9.86
CA MET A 209 -25.44 12.20 -9.92
C MET A 209 -25.61 11.67 -8.50
N THR A 210 -26.76 11.07 -8.23
CA THR A 210 -27.07 10.41 -6.95
C THR A 210 -27.30 8.93 -7.20
N GLY A 211 -26.96 8.11 -6.23
CA GLY A 211 -27.14 6.68 -6.36
C GLY A 211 -26.68 5.92 -5.11
N HIS A 212 -26.55 4.61 -5.29
CA HIS A 212 -26.11 3.71 -4.23
C HIS A 212 -25.30 2.55 -4.80
N VAL A 213 -24.49 1.90 -3.97
CA VAL A 213 -23.78 0.68 -4.34
C VAL A 213 -24.76 -0.47 -4.62
N LEU A 214 -24.29 -1.56 -5.23
CA LEU A 214 -25.12 -2.76 -5.40
C LEU A 214 -25.67 -3.28 -4.06
N GLY A 215 -26.93 -3.63 -4.04
CA GLY A 215 -27.62 -4.16 -2.85
C GLY A 215 -29.01 -3.59 -2.70
N ASP A 216 -29.63 -3.84 -1.57
CA ASP A 216 -30.90 -3.23 -1.17
C ASP A 216 -30.70 -1.76 -0.84
N GLU A 217 -31.36 -0.87 -1.55
CA GLU A 217 -31.27 0.60 -1.37
C GLU A 217 -31.48 1.04 0.09
N ALA A 218 -32.33 0.35 0.82
CA ALA A 218 -32.58 0.64 2.24
C ALA A 218 -31.44 0.23 3.18
N ASN A 219 -30.46 -0.55 2.68
CA ASN A 219 -29.41 -1.20 3.45
C ASN A 219 -28.05 -1.14 2.74
N CYS A 220 -27.71 -0.04 2.06
CA CYS A 220 -26.43 0.07 1.39
C CYS A 220 -25.89 1.51 1.39
N THR A 221 -24.65 1.69 0.99
CA THR A 221 -24.00 3.01 0.92
C THR A 221 -24.54 3.82 -0.26
N HIS A 222 -25.01 5.03 0.03
CA HIS A 222 -25.45 6.03 -0.94
C HIS A 222 -24.33 7.02 -1.26
N TYR A 223 -24.43 7.71 -2.41
CA TYR A 223 -23.51 8.76 -2.80
C TYR A 223 -24.19 9.90 -3.54
N CYS A 224 -23.52 11.05 -3.54
CA CYS A 224 -23.84 12.18 -4.39
C CYS A 224 -22.56 12.76 -4.98
N ALA A 225 -22.48 12.80 -6.31
CA ALA A 225 -21.40 13.45 -7.03
C ALA A 225 -21.94 14.71 -7.72
N MET A 226 -21.22 15.83 -7.54
CA MET A 226 -21.52 17.10 -8.23
C MET A 226 -20.35 17.49 -9.12
N LEU A 227 -20.65 17.67 -10.40
CA LEU A 227 -19.74 18.22 -11.39
C LEU A 227 -20.18 19.64 -11.73
N GLN A 228 -19.27 20.61 -11.66
CA GLN A 228 -19.49 22.01 -12.00
C GLN A 228 -18.56 22.44 -13.12
N VAL A 229 -19.10 23.20 -14.08
CA VAL A 229 -18.32 23.78 -15.18
C VAL A 229 -18.26 25.31 -15.02
N LYS A 230 -17.04 25.85 -15.06
CA LYS A 230 -16.77 27.28 -15.16
C LYS A 230 -16.09 27.56 -16.51
N ASN A 231 -16.58 28.55 -17.26
CA ASN A 231 -16.03 28.93 -18.56
C ASN A 231 -15.68 30.41 -18.58
N THR A 232 -14.72 30.77 -19.42
CA THR A 232 -14.27 32.17 -19.56
C THR A 232 -15.12 32.97 -20.54
N ASP A 233 -15.69 32.32 -21.54
CA ASP A 233 -16.53 32.88 -22.61
C ASP A 233 -17.39 31.76 -23.25
N GLY A 234 -18.08 32.06 -24.34
CA GLY A 234 -18.94 31.11 -25.03
C GLY A 234 -20.23 30.80 -24.27
N GLN A 235 -20.81 29.67 -24.55
CA GLN A 235 -22.09 29.23 -23.96
C GLN A 235 -21.95 27.91 -23.24
N VAL A 236 -22.64 27.79 -22.11
CA VAL A 236 -22.85 26.55 -21.36
C VAL A 236 -24.33 26.39 -21.07
N TRP A 237 -24.92 25.30 -21.49
CA TRP A 237 -26.32 24.97 -21.18
C TRP A 237 -26.46 23.48 -20.83
N ALA A 238 -27.58 23.12 -20.28
CA ALA A 238 -27.89 21.76 -19.89
C ALA A 238 -29.08 21.22 -20.69
N ASP A 239 -29.02 19.93 -20.98
CA ASP A 239 -30.10 19.13 -21.53
C ASP A 239 -30.18 17.83 -20.74
N ASP A 240 -31.29 17.58 -20.04
CA ASP A 240 -31.54 16.43 -19.15
C ASP A 240 -30.36 16.04 -18.26
N SER A 241 -29.38 15.30 -18.79
CA SER A 241 -28.23 14.74 -18.08
C SER A 241 -26.85 15.17 -18.64
N VAL A 242 -26.86 16.07 -19.65
CA VAL A 242 -25.64 16.47 -20.37
C VAL A 242 -25.43 17.98 -20.23
N LEU A 243 -24.19 18.39 -20.07
CA LEU A 243 -23.78 19.79 -20.25
C LEU A 243 -23.09 19.97 -21.59
N HIS A 244 -23.50 21.01 -22.28
CA HIS A 244 -22.98 21.39 -23.60
C HIS A 244 -22.11 22.64 -23.48
N LEU A 245 -20.91 22.59 -24.03
CA LEU A 245 -20.02 23.72 -24.23
C LEU A 245 -19.99 24.11 -25.70
N LYS A 246 -20.19 25.40 -26.01
CA LYS A 246 -20.10 25.92 -27.36
C LYS A 246 -19.28 27.21 -27.42
N ASP A 247 -18.33 27.24 -28.37
CA ASP A 247 -17.49 28.42 -28.63
C ASP A 247 -16.78 28.92 -27.37
N VAL A 248 -16.22 27.99 -26.57
CA VAL A 248 -15.53 28.27 -25.30
C VAL A 248 -14.03 28.33 -25.55
N SER A 249 -13.33 29.30 -24.95
CA SER A 249 -11.88 29.44 -25.01
C SER A 249 -11.17 28.59 -23.95
N GLU A 250 -11.76 28.54 -22.75
CA GLU A 250 -11.27 27.79 -21.62
C GLU A 250 -12.44 27.32 -20.74
N ALA A 251 -12.44 26.06 -20.35
CA ALA A 251 -13.41 25.51 -19.41
C ALA A 251 -12.71 24.77 -18.29
N ILE A 252 -13.21 24.94 -17.07
CA ILE A 252 -12.75 24.24 -15.89
C ILE A 252 -13.89 23.41 -15.34
N ILE A 253 -13.63 22.13 -15.17
CA ILE A 253 -14.58 21.15 -14.64
C ILE A 253 -14.08 20.75 -13.25
N TYR A 254 -14.93 20.89 -12.24
CA TYR A 254 -14.68 20.41 -10.89
C TYR A 254 -15.66 19.29 -10.56
N LEU A 255 -15.16 18.24 -9.91
CA LEU A 255 -15.97 17.16 -9.36
C LEU A 255 -15.71 17.06 -7.86
N VAL A 256 -16.79 17.04 -7.08
CA VAL A 256 -16.81 16.65 -5.66
C VAL A 256 -17.74 15.46 -5.47
N ASN A 257 -17.44 14.59 -4.49
CA ASN A 257 -18.29 13.45 -4.17
C ASN A 257 -18.27 13.18 -2.68
N GLU A 258 -19.43 12.85 -2.12
CA GLU A 258 -19.57 12.39 -0.75
C GLU A 258 -20.46 11.15 -0.70
N THR A 259 -20.26 10.31 0.31
CA THR A 259 -21.00 9.07 0.52
C THR A 259 -21.66 9.04 1.89
N SER A 260 -22.66 8.20 2.04
CA SER A 260 -23.32 7.97 3.34
C SER A 260 -22.51 7.09 4.31
N TYR A 261 -21.36 6.55 3.88
CA TYR A 261 -20.46 5.83 4.78
C TYR A 261 -20.01 6.71 5.96
N ASN A 262 -20.19 6.23 7.19
CA ASN A 262 -19.95 7.01 8.41
C ASN A 262 -19.10 6.23 9.44
N GLY A 263 -18.32 5.25 8.97
CA GLY A 263 -17.49 4.37 9.80
C GLY A 263 -18.01 2.94 9.85
N PHE A 264 -17.15 2.02 10.24
CA PHE A 264 -17.36 0.56 10.16
C PHE A 264 -18.59 0.05 10.92
N ASN A 265 -19.02 0.75 11.97
CA ASN A 265 -20.11 0.36 12.88
C ASN A 265 -21.38 1.21 12.72
N LYS A 266 -21.47 2.02 11.67
CA LYS A 266 -22.61 2.89 11.40
C LYS A 266 -23.38 2.42 10.17
N HIS A 267 -24.68 2.13 10.38
CA HIS A 267 -25.54 1.75 9.27
C HIS A 267 -25.64 2.88 8.23
N PRO A 268 -25.30 2.65 6.96
CA PRO A 268 -25.08 3.71 5.99
C PRO A 268 -26.32 4.51 5.60
N VAL A 269 -27.53 4.01 5.92
CA VAL A 269 -28.80 4.73 5.70
C VAL A 269 -29.33 5.31 7.00
N LYS A 270 -29.41 4.50 8.08
CA LYS A 270 -30.03 4.91 9.36
C LYS A 270 -29.14 5.85 10.19
N GLU A 271 -27.84 5.69 10.09
CA GLU A 271 -26.79 6.43 10.80
C GLU A 271 -25.77 7.02 9.85
N GLY A 272 -26.12 7.10 8.56
CA GLY A 272 -25.24 7.55 7.50
C GLY A 272 -24.77 8.98 7.65
N ALA A 273 -23.63 9.29 7.05
CA ALA A 273 -23.14 10.66 6.96
C ALA A 273 -24.12 11.53 6.15
N PRO A 274 -24.28 12.81 6.48
CA PRO A 274 -25.14 13.74 5.73
C PRO A 274 -24.47 14.12 4.39
N TYR A 275 -24.35 13.16 3.49
CA TYR A 275 -23.55 13.25 2.26
C TYR A 275 -24.09 14.29 1.25
N ILE A 276 -25.40 14.55 1.25
CA ILE A 276 -26.00 15.58 0.37
C ILE A 276 -25.59 16.98 0.82
N GLU A 277 -25.61 17.24 2.12
CA GLU A 277 -25.16 18.52 2.70
C GLU A 277 -23.66 18.68 2.52
N ARG A 278 -22.87 17.64 2.79
CA ARG A 278 -21.41 17.67 2.66
C ARG A 278 -20.97 17.95 1.22
N VAL A 279 -21.55 17.27 0.22
CA VAL A 279 -21.22 17.52 -1.19
C VAL A 279 -21.63 18.93 -1.62
N SER A 280 -22.71 19.48 -1.05
CA SER A 280 -23.14 20.86 -1.32
C SER A 280 -22.15 21.88 -0.73
N ASP A 281 -21.64 21.65 0.48
CA ASP A 281 -20.62 22.46 1.12
C ASP A 281 -19.29 22.40 0.34
N ASP A 282 -18.86 21.22 -0.08
CA ASP A 282 -17.65 21.04 -0.89
C ASP A 282 -17.81 21.73 -2.27
N ALA A 283 -18.98 21.64 -2.91
CA ALA A 283 -19.28 22.34 -4.15
C ALA A 283 -19.31 23.87 -3.98
N TRP A 284 -19.84 24.36 -2.84
CA TRP A 284 -19.81 25.79 -2.52
C TRP A 284 -18.39 26.30 -2.29
N HIS A 285 -17.51 25.49 -1.68
CA HIS A 285 -16.08 25.77 -1.47
C HIS A 285 -15.37 26.10 -2.79
N LEU A 286 -15.78 25.49 -3.90
CA LEU A 286 -15.19 25.71 -5.23
C LEU A 286 -15.36 27.16 -5.75
N ALA A 287 -16.22 27.96 -5.13
CA ALA A 287 -16.36 29.38 -5.47
C ALA A 287 -15.26 30.26 -4.86
N ASN A 288 -14.54 29.79 -3.84
CA ASN A 288 -13.64 30.61 -3.03
C ASN A 288 -12.27 30.85 -3.68
N PHE A 289 -11.88 30.01 -4.67
CA PHE A 289 -10.54 30.06 -5.25
C PHE A 289 -10.62 29.97 -6.78
N THR A 290 -9.60 30.50 -7.43
CA THR A 290 -9.34 30.30 -8.86
C THR A 290 -8.74 28.91 -9.09
N TYR A 291 -8.75 28.44 -10.35
CA TYR A 291 -8.11 27.20 -10.74
C TYR A 291 -6.61 27.17 -10.36
N ASP A 292 -5.90 28.26 -10.61
CA ASP A 292 -4.46 28.33 -10.32
C ASP A 292 -4.17 28.31 -8.82
N GLU A 293 -5.02 28.91 -7.99
CA GLU A 293 -4.91 28.83 -6.54
C GLU A 293 -5.18 27.40 -6.05
N PHE A 294 -6.20 26.72 -6.54
CA PHE A 294 -6.45 25.30 -6.24
C PHE A 294 -5.27 24.42 -6.64
N LYS A 295 -4.73 24.62 -7.83
CA LYS A 295 -3.55 23.89 -8.32
C LYS A 295 -2.32 24.12 -7.43
N GLN A 296 -2.08 25.35 -7.00
CA GLN A 296 -0.97 25.66 -6.08
C GLN A 296 -1.18 25.00 -4.71
N ARG A 297 -2.38 25.02 -4.16
CA ARG A 297 -2.75 24.35 -2.90
C ARG A 297 -2.53 22.85 -2.98
N HIS A 298 -3.01 22.23 -4.06
CA HIS A 298 -2.80 20.82 -4.36
C HIS A 298 -1.31 20.46 -4.40
N ILE A 299 -0.52 21.15 -5.21
CA ILE A 299 0.92 20.90 -5.35
C ILE A 299 1.64 21.11 -4.01
N ALA A 300 1.30 22.16 -3.26
CA ALA A 300 1.94 22.45 -1.98
C ALA A 300 1.66 21.37 -0.92
N ASP A 301 0.43 20.84 -0.86
CA ASP A 301 0.09 19.72 0.04
C ASP A 301 0.82 18.45 -0.36
N TYR A 302 0.74 18.05 -1.62
CA TYR A 302 1.36 16.85 -2.15
C TYR A 302 2.89 16.83 -1.94
N ARG A 303 3.57 17.91 -2.27
CA ARG A 303 5.03 18.04 -2.17
C ARG A 303 5.55 17.98 -0.73
N LYS A 304 4.74 18.32 0.27
CA LYS A 304 5.12 18.13 1.69
C LYS A 304 5.45 16.66 2.00
N LEU A 305 4.86 15.72 1.27
CA LEU A 305 5.10 14.29 1.39
C LEU A 305 6.10 13.79 0.35
N PHE A 306 5.89 14.12 -0.91
CA PHE A 306 6.68 13.57 -2.00
C PHE A 306 8.15 14.01 -2.00
N ASP A 307 8.43 15.28 -1.71
CA ASP A 307 9.78 15.86 -1.74
C ASP A 307 10.70 15.36 -0.61
N ARG A 308 10.17 14.61 0.36
CA ARG A 308 10.95 14.10 1.50
C ARG A 308 12.02 13.08 1.13
N VAL A 309 11.77 12.29 0.09
CA VAL A 309 12.68 11.21 -0.33
C VAL A 309 12.97 11.31 -1.81
N SER A 310 14.24 11.17 -2.17
CA SER A 310 14.69 11.08 -3.54
C SER A 310 15.73 9.97 -3.72
N LEU A 311 15.62 9.21 -4.81
CA LEU A 311 16.61 8.25 -5.28
C LEU A 311 17.18 8.74 -6.60
N ASN A 312 18.50 8.84 -6.69
CA ASN A 312 19.21 9.24 -7.89
C ASN A 312 20.30 8.21 -8.22
N LEU A 313 20.09 7.45 -9.26
CA LEU A 313 21.04 6.46 -9.75
C LEU A 313 21.93 7.09 -10.85
N LYS A 314 23.24 6.87 -10.75
CA LYS A 314 24.18 7.33 -11.77
C LYS A 314 23.90 6.63 -13.11
N GLY A 315 23.85 7.42 -14.18
CA GLY A 315 23.53 6.93 -15.52
C GLY A 315 22.05 7.02 -15.87
N ALA A 316 21.17 7.32 -14.90
CA ALA A 316 19.77 7.63 -15.19
C ALA A 316 19.66 8.80 -16.18
N LYS A 317 18.81 8.64 -17.19
CA LYS A 317 18.53 9.66 -18.21
C LYS A 317 17.07 9.59 -18.59
N PHE A 318 16.40 10.72 -18.59
CA PHE A 318 15.06 10.82 -19.15
C PHE A 318 15.13 10.66 -20.67
N ASP A 319 14.40 9.71 -21.24
CA ASP A 319 14.28 9.49 -22.67
C ASP A 319 12.99 10.15 -23.18
N ALA A 320 13.14 11.30 -23.84
CA ALA A 320 12.02 12.03 -24.44
C ALA A 320 11.56 11.45 -25.79
N SER A 321 12.28 10.48 -26.33
CA SER A 321 11.96 9.85 -27.63
C SER A 321 11.17 8.55 -27.48
N ARG A 322 11.28 7.87 -26.35
CA ARG A 322 10.67 6.56 -26.09
C ARG A 322 9.69 6.63 -24.93
N PRO A 323 8.38 6.45 -25.16
CA PRO A 323 7.34 6.41 -24.11
C PRO A 323 7.61 5.38 -23.02
N THR A 324 6.99 5.58 -21.86
CA THR A 324 7.23 4.74 -20.67
C THR A 324 6.92 3.26 -20.91
N ASP A 325 5.82 2.95 -21.59
CA ASP A 325 5.44 1.58 -21.96
C ASP A 325 6.49 0.90 -22.85
N GLN A 326 7.04 1.63 -23.81
CA GLN A 326 8.11 1.13 -24.68
C GLN A 326 9.45 1.00 -23.95
N GLN A 327 9.75 1.88 -22.98
CA GLN A 327 10.93 1.73 -22.13
C GLN A 327 10.81 0.48 -21.25
N LEU A 328 9.62 0.23 -20.67
CA LEU A 328 9.36 -0.97 -19.87
C LEU A 328 9.48 -2.24 -20.71
N LEU A 329 8.89 -2.25 -21.91
CA LEU A 329 8.98 -3.40 -22.82
C LEU A 329 10.44 -3.70 -23.21
N ALA A 330 11.23 -2.68 -23.54
CA ALA A 330 12.64 -2.86 -23.87
C ALA A 330 13.48 -3.33 -22.67
N TYR A 331 13.18 -2.82 -21.49
CA TYR A 331 13.80 -3.27 -20.23
C TYR A 331 13.50 -4.74 -19.94
N SER A 332 12.26 -5.16 -20.16
CA SER A 332 11.79 -6.53 -19.97
C SER A 332 12.37 -7.48 -21.02
N ASP A 333 12.05 -7.24 -22.30
CA ASP A 333 12.30 -8.21 -23.38
C ASP A 333 13.73 -8.20 -23.88
N ASN A 334 14.35 -7.02 -23.94
CA ASN A 334 15.71 -6.86 -24.47
C ASN A 334 16.77 -6.81 -23.37
N HIS A 335 16.35 -6.91 -22.09
CA HIS A 335 17.22 -6.78 -20.93
C HIS A 335 18.05 -5.49 -20.92
N GLU A 336 17.52 -4.39 -21.49
CA GLU A 336 18.18 -3.09 -21.48
C GLU A 336 18.38 -2.59 -20.04
N SER A 337 19.49 -1.92 -19.79
CA SER A 337 19.71 -1.20 -18.54
C SER A 337 18.96 0.14 -18.59
N ASN A 338 18.12 0.41 -17.62
CA ASN A 338 17.42 1.68 -17.51
C ASN A 338 17.32 2.15 -16.05
N PRO A 339 18.39 2.74 -15.48
CA PRO A 339 18.39 3.26 -14.12
C PRO A 339 17.34 4.35 -13.89
N TYR A 340 16.91 5.06 -14.94
CA TYR A 340 15.82 6.03 -14.83
C TYR A 340 14.49 5.33 -14.53
N LEU A 341 14.17 4.26 -15.25
CA LEU A 341 12.94 3.49 -15.02
C LEU A 341 12.94 2.87 -13.61
N GLU A 342 14.08 2.37 -13.14
CA GLU A 342 14.24 1.78 -11.81
C GLU A 342 13.97 2.81 -10.69
N GLN A 343 14.57 4.00 -10.77
CA GLN A 343 14.32 5.06 -9.80
C GLN A 343 12.90 5.66 -9.93
N LEU A 344 12.35 5.71 -11.16
CA LEU A 344 10.98 6.16 -11.39
C LEU A 344 9.97 5.22 -10.72
N TYR A 345 10.16 3.90 -10.84
CA TYR A 345 9.29 2.90 -10.23
C TYR A 345 9.31 3.00 -8.69
N PHE A 346 10.48 3.24 -8.09
CA PHE A 346 10.60 3.52 -6.66
C PHE A 346 9.77 4.75 -6.25
N GLN A 347 9.87 5.86 -6.98
CA GLN A 347 9.10 7.06 -6.70
C GLN A 347 7.61 6.90 -7.01
N TYR A 348 7.28 6.03 -7.97
CA TYR A 348 5.90 5.74 -8.33
C TYR A 348 5.16 5.02 -7.20
N GLY A 349 5.77 4.04 -6.51
CA GLY A 349 5.15 3.42 -5.34
C GLY A 349 4.87 4.46 -4.21
N ARG A 350 5.79 5.39 -3.97
CA ARG A 350 5.53 6.50 -3.04
C ARG A 350 4.37 7.39 -3.49
N TYR A 351 4.32 7.74 -4.77
CA TYR A 351 3.22 8.47 -5.39
C TYR A 351 1.87 7.76 -5.17
N LEU A 352 1.82 6.46 -5.45
CA LEU A 352 0.59 5.67 -5.32
C LEU A 352 0.08 5.63 -3.87
N LEU A 353 0.98 5.51 -2.88
CA LEU A 353 0.58 5.50 -1.47
C LEU A 353 0.05 6.87 -1.02
N ILE A 354 0.70 7.98 -1.40
CA ILE A 354 0.22 9.33 -1.14
C ILE A 354 -1.17 9.57 -1.75
N SER A 355 -1.39 9.04 -2.95
CA SER A 355 -2.63 9.23 -3.71
C SER A 355 -3.79 8.35 -3.25
N SER A 356 -3.53 7.23 -2.53
CA SER A 356 -4.57 6.25 -2.17
C SER A 356 -4.86 6.13 -0.67
N SER A 357 -4.03 6.65 0.23
CA SER A 357 -4.10 6.36 1.67
C SER A 357 -4.15 7.61 2.54
N ARG A 358 -5.31 8.30 2.58
CA ARG A 358 -5.51 9.51 3.40
C ARG A 358 -6.89 9.58 4.08
N THR A 359 -7.67 8.50 4.05
CA THR A 359 -9.01 8.43 4.66
C THR A 359 -8.99 7.53 5.89
N LYS A 360 -9.25 8.08 7.07
CA LYS A 360 -9.20 7.33 8.34
C LYS A 360 -10.11 6.11 8.30
N GLY A 361 -9.59 4.94 8.67
CA GLY A 361 -10.32 3.68 8.74
C GLY A 361 -10.59 2.99 7.40
N VAL A 362 -10.18 3.61 6.30
CA VAL A 362 -10.39 3.08 4.94
C VAL A 362 -9.04 3.16 4.19
N PRO A 363 -8.12 2.22 4.45
CA PRO A 363 -6.79 2.20 3.82
C PRO A 363 -6.84 1.89 2.34
N ALA A 364 -5.68 1.94 1.67
CA ALA A 364 -5.52 1.45 0.31
C ALA A 364 -5.85 -0.04 0.24
N ASN A 365 -6.84 -0.41 -0.58
CA ASN A 365 -7.28 -1.81 -0.75
C ASN A 365 -6.42 -2.57 -1.76
N LEU A 366 -6.83 -3.78 -2.19
CA LEU A 366 -6.10 -4.59 -3.19
C LEU A 366 -5.83 -3.85 -4.51
N GLN A 367 -6.69 -2.90 -4.90
CA GLN A 367 -6.49 -2.03 -6.05
C GLN A 367 -6.04 -0.61 -5.64
N GLY A 368 -5.62 -0.42 -4.41
CA GLY A 368 -5.30 0.90 -3.85
C GLY A 368 -6.54 1.77 -3.72
N LEU A 369 -6.80 2.56 -4.73
CA LEU A 369 -7.98 3.42 -4.84
C LEU A 369 -8.73 3.18 -6.18
N TRP A 370 -8.06 2.58 -7.16
CA TRP A 370 -8.49 2.53 -8.56
C TRP A 370 -9.03 1.15 -8.94
N ALA A 371 -10.34 1.00 -8.96
CA ALA A 371 -11.03 -0.24 -9.33
C ALA A 371 -12.09 0.06 -10.41
N PRO A 372 -11.90 -0.42 -11.64
CA PRO A 372 -12.81 -0.13 -12.74
C PRO A 372 -14.06 -1.02 -12.77
N ALA A 373 -13.97 -2.20 -12.19
CA ALA A 373 -14.99 -3.22 -12.34
C ALA A 373 -16.10 -3.13 -11.27
N LEU A 374 -17.32 -3.42 -11.67
CA LEU A 374 -18.48 -3.54 -10.76
C LEU A 374 -18.26 -4.64 -9.68
N ARG A 375 -17.54 -5.69 -10.07
CA ARG A 375 -17.06 -6.74 -9.17
C ARG A 375 -15.55 -6.87 -9.33
N SER A 376 -14.83 -6.12 -8.49
CA SER A 376 -13.37 -6.13 -8.48
C SER A 376 -12.83 -7.53 -8.17
N PRO A 377 -11.69 -7.93 -8.75
CA PRO A 377 -10.99 -9.14 -8.36
C PRO A 377 -10.81 -9.20 -6.84
N TRP A 378 -11.02 -10.38 -6.26
CA TRP A 378 -11.00 -10.59 -4.80
C TRP A 378 -11.81 -9.54 -4.02
N ARG A 379 -12.93 -9.09 -4.62
CA ARG A 379 -13.85 -8.08 -4.04
C ARG A 379 -13.23 -6.68 -3.83
N GLY A 380 -11.96 -6.47 -4.21
CA GLY A 380 -11.22 -5.26 -3.89
C GLY A 380 -11.09 -5.06 -2.38
N ASN A 381 -11.02 -6.15 -1.61
CA ASN A 381 -11.04 -6.12 -0.16
C ASN A 381 -9.65 -5.80 0.45
N TYR A 382 -9.56 -5.88 1.76
CA TYR A 382 -8.31 -5.84 2.51
C TYR A 382 -7.91 -7.28 2.83
N THR A 383 -7.06 -7.88 2.00
CA THR A 383 -6.49 -9.20 2.30
C THR A 383 -5.33 -9.00 3.27
N ILE A 384 -5.47 -9.55 4.49
CA ILE A 384 -4.55 -9.38 5.61
C ILE A 384 -3.78 -10.67 5.95
N ASN A 385 -3.45 -11.42 4.92
CA ASN A 385 -2.49 -12.51 4.99
C ASN A 385 -1.19 -12.19 4.24
N ILE A 386 -1.07 -10.97 3.65
CA ILE A 386 0.10 -10.35 3.03
C ILE A 386 -0.23 -8.97 2.42
N ASN A 387 -1.30 -8.84 1.64
CA ASN A 387 -1.46 -7.75 0.66
C ASN A 387 -1.59 -6.37 1.33
N LEU A 388 -2.45 -6.24 2.34
CA LEU A 388 -2.60 -4.97 3.05
C LEU A 388 -1.32 -4.60 3.82
N GLU A 389 -0.68 -5.57 4.45
CA GLU A 389 0.58 -5.37 5.14
C GLU A 389 1.66 -4.87 4.16
N GLU A 390 1.77 -5.50 2.98
CA GLU A 390 2.71 -5.11 1.93
C GLU A 390 2.44 -3.71 1.40
N ASN A 391 1.17 -3.29 1.31
CA ASN A 391 0.81 -1.92 0.91
C ASN A 391 1.47 -0.86 1.82
N TYR A 392 1.71 -1.17 3.08
CA TYR A 392 2.24 -0.23 4.07
C TYR A 392 3.71 -0.43 4.43
N TRP A 393 4.40 -1.46 3.89
CA TRP A 393 5.84 -1.63 4.12
C TRP A 393 6.71 -0.42 3.78
N PRO A 394 6.44 0.37 2.71
CA PRO A 394 7.24 1.55 2.44
C PRO A 394 6.84 2.78 3.27
N ALA A 395 5.69 2.79 3.96
CA ALA A 395 5.13 3.98 4.59
C ALA A 395 6.14 4.65 5.55
N GLU A 396 6.69 3.90 6.48
CA GLU A 396 7.61 4.42 7.46
C GLU A 396 9.00 4.69 6.87
N VAL A 397 9.60 3.67 6.26
CA VAL A 397 10.98 3.76 5.75
C VAL A 397 11.14 4.81 4.65
N ALA A 398 10.12 4.98 3.79
CA ALA A 398 10.11 6.01 2.75
C ALA A 398 9.51 7.36 3.21
N ASN A 399 9.47 7.60 4.54
CA ASN A 399 9.14 8.88 5.16
C ASN A 399 7.72 9.40 4.84
N LEU A 400 6.73 8.50 4.96
CA LEU A 400 5.31 8.74 4.72
C LEU A 400 4.46 8.28 5.91
N SER A 401 4.97 8.42 7.13
CA SER A 401 4.38 7.90 8.37
C SER A 401 2.91 8.29 8.57
N GLU A 402 2.50 9.49 8.14
CA GLU A 402 1.11 9.98 8.28
C GLU A 402 0.10 9.13 7.49
N LEU A 403 0.56 8.38 6.49
CA LEU A 403 -0.29 7.56 5.64
C LEU A 403 -0.65 6.21 6.28
N VAL A 404 -0.15 5.90 7.47
CA VAL A 404 -0.55 4.73 8.26
C VAL A 404 -1.89 4.95 8.98
N ALA A 405 -2.28 6.19 9.25
CA ALA A 405 -3.52 6.51 9.98
C ALA A 405 -4.82 5.83 9.44
N PRO A 406 -4.99 5.56 8.14
CA PRO A 406 -6.10 4.74 7.68
C PRO A 406 -6.09 3.31 8.22
N VAL A 407 -4.92 2.69 8.38
CA VAL A 407 -4.77 1.34 8.98
C VAL A 407 -5.10 1.37 10.46
N ASP A 408 -4.68 2.40 11.20
CA ASP A 408 -5.02 2.56 12.62
C ASP A 408 -6.53 2.44 12.83
N GLY A 409 -7.32 3.18 12.04
CA GLY A 409 -8.78 3.17 12.14
C GLY A 409 -9.40 1.82 11.72
N LEU A 410 -8.83 1.10 10.77
CA LEU A 410 -9.27 -0.25 10.43
C LEU A 410 -8.98 -1.23 11.57
N VAL A 411 -7.79 -1.19 12.18
CA VAL A 411 -7.43 -2.05 13.32
C VAL A 411 -8.28 -1.71 14.55
N GLU A 412 -8.59 -0.42 14.79
CA GLU A 412 -9.58 -0.02 15.80
C GLU A 412 -10.92 -0.75 15.57
N GLY A 413 -11.41 -0.76 14.33
CA GLY A 413 -12.63 -1.47 13.95
C GLY A 413 -12.53 -2.98 14.16
N LEU A 414 -11.44 -3.60 13.69
CA LEU A 414 -11.18 -5.02 13.87
C LEU A 414 -11.08 -5.42 15.34
N SER A 415 -10.58 -4.55 16.20
CA SER A 415 -10.53 -4.82 17.65
C SER A 415 -11.91 -4.92 18.28
N VAL A 416 -12.92 -4.30 17.68
CA VAL A 416 -14.32 -4.39 18.13
C VAL A 416 -14.99 -5.64 17.58
N THR A 417 -15.02 -5.81 16.27
CA THR A 417 -15.67 -6.95 15.61
C THR A 417 -14.94 -8.27 15.91
N GLY A 418 -13.63 -8.21 16.03
CA GLY A 418 -12.76 -9.36 16.31
C GLY A 418 -12.96 -9.96 17.70
N ARG A 419 -13.54 -9.23 18.67
CA ARG A 419 -13.96 -9.81 19.96
C ARG A 419 -15.11 -10.79 19.77
N HIS A 420 -16.10 -10.44 18.95
CA HIS A 420 -17.21 -11.32 18.60
C HIS A 420 -16.70 -12.54 17.85
N ASN A 421 -15.77 -12.32 16.91
CA ASN A 421 -15.12 -13.41 16.21
C ASN A 421 -14.37 -14.37 17.15
N ALA A 422 -13.55 -13.86 18.08
CA ALA A 422 -12.84 -14.66 19.07
C ALA A 422 -13.81 -15.52 19.91
N GLN A 423 -14.94 -14.95 20.31
CA GLN A 423 -15.95 -15.62 21.11
C GLN A 423 -16.73 -16.67 20.32
N HIS A 424 -17.30 -16.29 19.17
CA HIS A 424 -18.24 -17.16 18.43
C HIS A 424 -17.56 -18.23 17.58
N PHE A 425 -16.39 -17.93 17.02
CA PHE A 425 -15.69 -18.89 16.17
C PHE A 425 -14.61 -19.69 16.91
N TYR A 426 -14.02 -19.14 17.97
CA TYR A 426 -12.90 -19.77 18.67
C TYR A 426 -13.17 -20.07 20.15
N GLY A 427 -14.27 -19.56 20.73
CA GLY A 427 -14.64 -19.78 22.13
C GLY A 427 -13.71 -19.08 23.13
N ILE A 428 -13.15 -17.94 22.75
CA ILE A 428 -12.22 -17.14 23.55
C ILE A 428 -12.85 -15.81 23.89
N ASP A 429 -12.99 -15.53 25.20
CA ASP A 429 -13.65 -14.30 25.70
C ASP A 429 -12.66 -13.13 25.88
N LYS A 430 -11.35 -13.36 25.74
CA LYS A 430 -10.32 -12.35 25.90
C LYS A 430 -9.71 -11.94 24.58
N GLY A 431 -9.52 -10.62 24.43
CA GLY A 431 -8.86 -10.09 23.25
C GLY A 431 -9.70 -10.11 21.99
N TRP A 432 -9.04 -10.12 20.84
CA TRP A 432 -9.67 -10.08 19.52
C TRP A 432 -8.80 -10.78 18.47
N CYS A 433 -9.43 -11.27 17.41
CA CYS A 433 -8.73 -11.81 16.25
C CYS A 433 -9.47 -11.47 14.95
N ALA A 434 -8.75 -11.53 13.83
CA ALA A 434 -9.32 -11.42 12.51
C ALA A 434 -8.75 -12.48 11.57
N GLY A 435 -9.56 -12.91 10.62
CA GLY A 435 -9.22 -13.88 9.59
C GLY A 435 -8.22 -13.33 8.57
N HIS A 436 -8.16 -13.97 7.38
CA HIS A 436 -7.18 -13.62 6.35
C HIS A 436 -7.58 -12.39 5.54
N ASN A 437 -8.82 -11.91 5.59
CA ASN A 437 -9.27 -10.71 4.92
C ASN A 437 -10.34 -9.95 5.72
N THR A 438 -10.58 -8.72 5.31
CA THR A 438 -11.56 -7.80 5.90
C THR A 438 -12.05 -6.81 4.83
N ASP A 439 -12.92 -5.88 5.22
CA ASP A 439 -13.50 -4.84 4.38
C ASP A 439 -13.71 -3.52 5.16
N ALA A 440 -14.40 -2.56 4.57
CA ALA A 440 -14.67 -1.26 5.22
C ALA A 440 -15.56 -1.37 6.48
N TRP A 441 -16.24 -2.50 6.67
CA TRP A 441 -17.05 -2.78 7.85
C TRP A 441 -16.26 -3.48 8.96
N ALA A 442 -14.95 -3.63 8.77
CA ALA A 442 -14.06 -4.34 9.67
C ALA A 442 -14.52 -5.79 9.92
N MET A 443 -14.96 -6.50 8.87
CA MET A 443 -15.29 -7.92 8.97
C MET A 443 -14.07 -8.70 9.49
N SER A 444 -14.27 -9.58 10.46
CA SER A 444 -13.16 -10.28 11.15
C SER A 444 -13.26 -11.80 11.11
N ASN A 445 -14.42 -12.36 10.73
CA ASN A 445 -14.68 -13.79 10.77
C ASN A 445 -13.88 -14.58 9.73
N PRO A 446 -13.65 -15.90 9.95
CA PRO A 446 -13.24 -16.81 8.89
C PRO A 446 -14.30 -16.82 7.78
N VAL A 447 -13.85 -16.71 6.53
CA VAL A 447 -14.76 -16.59 5.38
C VAL A 447 -15.12 -17.95 4.79
N GLY A 448 -15.96 -17.97 3.73
CA GLY A 448 -16.18 -19.16 2.91
C GLY A 448 -17.55 -19.78 3.00
N THR A 449 -18.42 -19.32 3.90
CA THR A 449 -19.83 -19.78 4.02
C THR A 449 -20.00 -21.30 4.09
N GLY A 450 -19.03 -22.01 4.66
CA GLY A 450 -19.02 -23.47 4.80
C GLY A 450 -18.53 -24.26 3.57
N ASN A 451 -17.96 -23.60 2.55
CA ASN A 451 -17.63 -24.25 1.28
C ASN A 451 -16.22 -23.98 0.75
N GLU A 452 -15.46 -23.06 1.36
CA GLU A 452 -14.17 -22.66 0.85
C GLU A 452 -13.02 -23.47 1.48
N SER A 453 -11.89 -23.54 0.77
CA SER A 453 -10.73 -24.28 1.25
C SER A 453 -10.15 -23.69 2.54
N PRO A 454 -9.91 -24.52 3.57
CA PRO A 454 -9.32 -24.06 4.83
C PRO A 454 -7.96 -23.38 4.69
N GLN A 455 -7.18 -23.67 3.64
CA GLN A 455 -5.82 -23.14 3.44
C GLN A 455 -5.75 -21.61 3.51
N TRP A 456 -6.83 -20.90 3.16
CA TRP A 456 -6.91 -19.44 3.23
C TRP A 456 -8.11 -18.97 4.06
N SER A 457 -9.23 -19.68 4.10
CA SER A 457 -10.46 -19.22 4.75
C SER A 457 -10.43 -19.29 6.29
N ASN A 458 -9.70 -20.24 6.86
CA ASN A 458 -9.73 -20.56 8.30
C ASN A 458 -8.49 -20.13 9.08
N TRP A 459 -7.81 -19.08 8.68
CA TRP A 459 -6.64 -18.56 9.37
C TRP A 459 -7.02 -17.45 10.34
N ALA A 460 -6.56 -17.54 11.61
CA ALA A 460 -6.97 -16.62 12.69
C ALA A 460 -5.95 -15.50 12.97
N MET A 461 -4.89 -15.37 12.16
CA MET A 461 -3.70 -14.60 12.51
C MET A 461 -3.61 -13.25 11.78
N GLY A 462 -4.53 -12.95 10.84
CA GLY A 462 -4.47 -11.74 10.03
C GLY A 462 -4.46 -10.46 10.88
N GLY A 463 -5.35 -10.36 11.86
CA GLY A 463 -5.37 -9.22 12.77
C GLY A 463 -4.11 -9.07 13.62
N ALA A 464 -3.54 -10.19 14.07
CA ALA A 464 -2.31 -10.21 14.86
C ALA A 464 -1.07 -9.80 14.04
N TRP A 465 -1.07 -10.07 12.72
CA TRP A 465 -0.01 -9.56 11.85
C TRP A 465 -0.23 -8.09 11.52
N LEU A 466 -1.45 -7.71 11.15
CA LEU A 466 -1.74 -6.33 10.75
C LEU A 466 -1.43 -5.31 11.87
N VAL A 467 -1.68 -5.67 13.13
CA VAL A 467 -1.41 -4.77 14.26
C VAL A 467 0.08 -4.43 14.44
N GLU A 468 0.98 -5.22 13.85
CA GLU A 468 2.42 -4.90 13.82
C GLU A 468 2.73 -3.63 13.01
N THR A 469 1.86 -3.23 12.08
CA THR A 469 1.98 -1.93 11.38
C THR A 469 1.92 -0.76 12.38
N LEU A 470 1.13 -0.88 13.44
CA LEU A 470 1.00 0.14 14.49
C LEU A 470 2.26 0.17 15.37
N TRP A 471 2.84 -1.02 15.66
CA TRP A 471 4.13 -1.08 16.34
C TRP A 471 5.22 -0.42 15.50
N ASP A 472 5.27 -0.69 14.20
CA ASP A 472 6.24 -0.09 13.29
C ASP A 472 6.12 1.44 13.29
N HIS A 473 4.90 1.98 13.26
CA HIS A 473 4.70 3.43 13.36
C HIS A 473 5.32 4.01 14.63
N TYR A 474 5.09 3.38 15.79
CA TYR A 474 5.76 3.79 17.03
C TYR A 474 7.28 3.64 16.95
N ASP A 475 7.77 2.53 16.43
CA ASP A 475 9.21 2.23 16.40
C ASP A 475 9.99 3.21 15.50
N TYR A 476 9.35 3.72 14.43
CA TYR A 476 9.92 4.74 13.56
C TYR A 476 9.75 6.18 14.07
N THR A 477 8.66 6.48 14.79
CA THR A 477 8.35 7.85 15.24
C THR A 477 8.77 8.12 16.68
N ARG A 478 8.77 7.07 17.52
CA ARG A 478 8.92 7.16 18.98
C ARG A 478 7.85 8.04 19.64
N ASP A 479 6.68 8.12 19.05
CA ASP A 479 5.54 8.83 19.59
C ASP A 479 4.91 8.02 20.74
N THR A 480 5.24 8.42 21.97
CA THR A 480 4.77 7.72 23.19
C THR A 480 3.28 7.90 23.44
N GLU A 481 2.70 9.03 22.99
CA GLU A 481 1.26 9.25 23.10
C GLU A 481 0.48 8.34 22.14
N TYR A 482 0.95 8.19 20.93
CA TYR A 482 0.41 7.22 19.98
C TYR A 482 0.53 5.78 20.51
N LEU A 483 1.70 5.40 21.04
CA LEU A 483 1.88 4.08 21.65
C LEU A 483 0.86 3.85 22.79
N ARG A 484 0.70 4.81 23.69
CA ARG A 484 -0.18 4.71 24.84
C ARG A 484 -1.65 4.61 24.47
N ASN A 485 -2.08 5.46 23.55
CA ASN A 485 -3.51 5.68 23.27
C ASN A 485 -4.03 4.81 22.11
N THR A 486 -3.18 4.35 21.22
CA THR A 486 -3.55 3.61 20.01
C THR A 486 -2.87 2.25 19.90
N ALA A 487 -1.55 2.20 19.73
CA ALA A 487 -0.87 0.95 19.38
C ALA A 487 -0.93 -0.08 20.52
N TYR A 488 -0.51 0.29 21.73
CA TYR A 488 -0.40 -0.67 22.84
C TYR A 488 -1.72 -1.34 23.22
N PRO A 489 -2.86 -0.63 23.37
CA PRO A 489 -4.14 -1.29 23.68
C PRO A 489 -4.59 -2.29 22.59
N LEU A 490 -4.36 -1.99 21.33
CA LEU A 490 -4.73 -2.84 20.21
C LEU A 490 -3.82 -4.07 20.12
N MET A 491 -2.51 -3.89 20.29
CA MET A 491 -1.53 -4.99 20.36
C MET A 491 -1.80 -5.91 21.54
N LYS A 492 -2.07 -5.33 22.73
CA LYS A 492 -2.40 -6.10 23.93
C LYS A 492 -3.65 -6.95 23.71
N GLY A 493 -4.70 -6.40 23.11
CA GLY A 493 -5.92 -7.14 22.80
C GLY A 493 -5.68 -8.32 21.85
N ALA A 494 -4.88 -8.16 20.80
CA ALA A 494 -4.50 -9.27 19.93
C ALA A 494 -3.64 -10.31 20.68
N ALA A 495 -2.71 -9.87 21.53
CA ALA A 495 -1.88 -10.75 22.34
C ALA A 495 -2.70 -11.52 23.40
N ASP A 496 -3.74 -10.92 23.98
CA ASP A 496 -4.65 -11.58 24.91
C ASP A 496 -5.37 -12.76 24.27
N PHE A 497 -5.86 -12.60 23.02
CA PHE A 497 -6.43 -13.71 22.24
C PHE A 497 -5.41 -14.81 22.03
N LEU A 498 -4.20 -14.47 21.62
CA LEU A 498 -3.14 -15.46 21.30
C LEU A 498 -2.66 -16.22 22.52
N LEU A 499 -2.64 -15.62 23.72
CA LEU A 499 -2.35 -16.33 24.96
C LEU A 499 -3.33 -17.45 25.25
N GLU A 500 -4.61 -17.26 24.97
CA GLU A 500 -5.66 -18.27 25.14
C GLU A 500 -5.70 -19.27 23.95
N TRP A 501 -5.26 -18.83 22.75
CA TRP A 501 -5.22 -19.67 21.55
C TRP A 501 -4.07 -20.67 21.56
N LEU A 502 -2.95 -20.34 22.22
CA LEU A 502 -1.79 -21.22 22.40
C LEU A 502 -2.14 -22.39 23.32
N ILE A 503 -1.74 -23.58 22.88
CA ILE A 503 -1.93 -24.82 23.63
C ILE A 503 -0.62 -25.58 23.79
N PRO A 504 -0.50 -26.44 24.81
CA PRO A 504 0.64 -27.35 24.90
C PRO A 504 0.72 -28.29 23.69
N ASN A 505 1.92 -28.47 23.17
CA ASN A 505 2.21 -29.40 22.10
C ASN A 505 1.94 -30.85 22.58
N PRO A 506 1.07 -31.64 21.91
CA PRO A 506 0.73 -32.97 22.36
C PRO A 506 1.93 -33.93 22.40
N HIS A 507 2.95 -33.68 21.58
CA HIS A 507 4.15 -34.52 21.53
C HIS A 507 5.29 -34.01 22.42
N LYS A 508 5.25 -32.73 22.82
CA LYS A 508 6.23 -32.05 23.67
C LYS A 508 5.54 -31.04 24.59
N PRO A 509 4.94 -31.47 25.70
CA PRO A 509 4.06 -30.64 26.54
C PRO A 509 4.67 -29.33 27.05
N ASN A 510 5.99 -29.20 27.07
CA ASN A 510 6.68 -27.97 27.44
C ASN A 510 6.71 -26.92 26.33
N GLU A 511 6.46 -27.31 25.08
CA GLU A 511 6.33 -26.41 23.95
C GLU A 511 4.87 -25.92 23.82
N LEU A 512 4.69 -24.68 23.35
CA LEU A 512 3.40 -24.09 22.96
C LEU A 512 3.28 -24.02 21.45
N ILE A 513 2.10 -24.35 20.95
CA ILE A 513 1.73 -24.33 19.53
C ILE A 513 0.32 -23.78 19.33
N THR A 514 -0.04 -23.44 18.09
CA THR A 514 -1.43 -23.19 17.65
C THR A 514 -2.06 -24.45 17.08
N ALA A 515 -3.36 -24.63 17.27
CA ALA A 515 -4.18 -25.67 16.62
C ALA A 515 -5.68 -25.33 16.67
N PRO A 516 -6.44 -25.47 15.56
CA PRO A 516 -5.90 -25.65 14.22
C PRO A 516 -5.11 -24.45 13.72
N CYS A 517 -4.26 -24.67 12.74
CA CYS A 517 -3.65 -23.60 11.95
C CYS A 517 -3.61 -23.98 10.47
N THR A 518 -3.40 -23.00 9.63
CA THR A 518 -3.09 -23.15 8.21
C THR A 518 -1.85 -22.30 7.90
N SER A 519 -1.20 -22.52 6.77
CA SER A 519 -0.15 -21.62 6.29
C SER A 519 -0.64 -21.00 4.97
N PRO A 520 -1.24 -19.79 5.03
CA PRO A 520 -1.83 -19.23 3.82
C PRO A 520 -0.82 -19.06 2.69
N GLU A 521 -1.15 -19.43 1.47
CA GLU A 521 -2.32 -20.21 1.03
C GLU A 521 -1.85 -21.52 0.42
N ALA A 522 -1.06 -22.30 1.15
CA ALA A 522 -0.40 -23.50 0.67
C ALA A 522 -0.98 -24.77 1.32
N ASP A 523 -0.85 -25.89 0.60
CA ASP A 523 -1.20 -27.23 1.06
C ASP A 523 0.07 -28.08 1.21
N TYR A 524 0.02 -29.02 2.11
CA TYR A 524 1.07 -30.04 2.30
C TYR A 524 0.63 -31.40 1.76
N ILE A 525 1.62 -32.29 1.62
CA ILE A 525 1.40 -33.73 1.35
C ILE A 525 2.01 -34.51 2.48
N THR A 526 1.17 -35.25 3.22
CA THR A 526 1.64 -36.15 4.30
C THR A 526 2.44 -37.33 3.74
N ASP A 527 3.21 -37.99 4.61
CA ASP A 527 3.93 -39.25 4.25
C ASP A 527 3.02 -40.36 3.74
N LYS A 528 1.72 -40.27 4.04
CA LYS A 528 0.68 -41.20 3.54
C LYS A 528 0.03 -40.74 2.23
N GLY A 529 0.50 -39.63 1.65
CA GLY A 529 0.02 -39.08 0.38
C GLY A 529 -1.28 -38.25 0.48
N TYR A 530 -1.75 -37.87 1.67
CA TYR A 530 -2.90 -37.02 1.82
C TYR A 530 -2.48 -35.55 1.57
N ARG A 531 -3.19 -34.84 0.69
CA ARG A 531 -3.10 -33.41 0.51
C ARG A 531 -4.00 -32.72 1.51
N GLY A 532 -3.44 -31.90 2.41
CA GLY A 532 -4.18 -31.24 3.47
C GLY A 532 -3.80 -29.76 3.62
N SER A 533 -4.70 -29.03 4.27
CA SER A 533 -4.55 -27.60 4.56
C SER A 533 -4.40 -27.33 6.05
N SER A 534 -5.20 -28.01 6.88
CA SER A 534 -5.23 -27.81 8.34
C SER A 534 -4.21 -28.69 9.05
N PHE A 535 -3.48 -28.09 9.98
CA PHE A 535 -2.48 -28.76 10.81
C PHE A 535 -2.32 -28.06 12.17
N TYR A 536 -1.22 -28.26 12.87
CA TYR A 536 -0.91 -27.61 14.14
C TYR A 536 0.55 -27.17 14.19
N GLY A 537 0.84 -26.13 14.96
CA GLY A 537 2.21 -25.66 15.21
C GLY A 537 2.91 -25.10 13.97
N GLY A 538 2.19 -24.37 13.13
CA GLY A 538 2.69 -23.76 11.91
C GLY A 538 3.73 -22.66 12.15
N THR A 539 4.75 -22.64 11.32
CA THR A 539 5.88 -21.69 11.45
C THR A 539 5.41 -20.24 11.30
N ALA A 540 4.47 -19.96 10.39
CA ALA A 540 3.92 -18.62 10.18
C ALA A 540 3.22 -18.08 11.44
N ASP A 541 2.31 -18.88 12.02
CA ASP A 541 1.59 -18.51 13.24
C ASP A 541 2.56 -18.17 14.38
N LEU A 542 3.54 -19.06 14.60
CA LEU A 542 4.51 -18.91 15.69
C LEU A 542 5.45 -17.72 15.47
N ALA A 543 5.75 -17.37 14.21
CA ALA A 543 6.50 -16.17 13.88
C ALA A 543 5.73 -14.90 14.26
N ILE A 544 4.44 -14.83 13.91
CA ILE A 544 3.57 -13.70 14.24
C ILE A 544 3.43 -13.56 15.77
N ILE A 545 3.14 -14.64 16.47
CA ILE A 545 3.01 -14.64 17.93
C ILE A 545 4.32 -14.17 18.59
N ARG A 546 5.46 -14.65 18.11
CA ARG A 546 6.77 -14.28 18.63
C ARG A 546 7.05 -12.79 18.46
N GLU A 547 6.67 -12.23 17.32
CA GLU A 547 6.84 -10.81 17.06
C GLU A 547 5.93 -9.97 17.93
N LEU A 548 4.62 -10.26 17.92
CA LEU A 548 3.64 -9.50 18.68
C LEU A 548 3.91 -9.51 20.19
N PHE A 549 4.25 -10.65 20.76
CA PHE A 549 4.57 -10.73 22.19
C PHE A 549 5.82 -9.94 22.55
N LYS A 550 6.89 -10.05 21.75
CA LYS A 550 8.13 -9.26 21.94
C LYS A 550 7.84 -7.75 21.86
N ASN A 551 7.07 -7.32 20.87
CA ASN A 551 6.79 -5.91 20.66
C ASN A 551 5.80 -5.36 21.70
N THR A 552 4.83 -6.18 22.15
CA THR A 552 3.96 -5.82 23.28
C THR A 552 4.75 -5.64 24.57
N ILE A 553 5.72 -6.52 24.86
CA ILE A 553 6.65 -6.37 26.00
C ILE A 553 7.47 -5.08 25.89
N LYS A 554 8.03 -4.79 24.68
CA LYS A 554 8.78 -3.55 24.46
C LYS A 554 7.90 -2.31 24.66
N GLY A 555 6.65 -2.34 24.16
CA GLY A 555 5.68 -1.28 24.34
C GLY A 555 5.34 -1.04 25.80
N ALA A 556 5.05 -2.10 26.56
CA ALA A 556 4.77 -2.02 28.00
C ALA A 556 5.97 -1.44 28.77
N LYS A 557 7.20 -1.87 28.44
CA LYS A 557 8.43 -1.32 29.03
C LYS A 557 8.60 0.16 28.71
N ALA A 558 8.38 0.56 27.46
CA ALA A 558 8.49 1.97 27.05
C ALA A 558 7.48 2.87 27.77
N LEU A 559 6.31 2.32 28.11
CA LEU A 559 5.25 3.01 28.85
C LEU A 559 5.41 2.90 30.39
N GLY A 560 6.25 1.97 30.88
CA GLY A 560 6.43 1.72 32.30
C GLY A 560 5.20 1.08 32.98
N ILE A 561 4.48 0.19 32.28
CA ILE A 561 3.21 -0.42 32.71
C ILE A 561 3.23 -1.96 32.59
N ASP A 562 2.23 -2.62 33.18
CA ASP A 562 1.88 -4.03 32.96
C ASP A 562 3.03 -5.04 33.20
N SER A 563 3.83 -4.87 34.26
CA SER A 563 4.99 -5.72 34.58
C SER A 563 4.68 -7.22 34.66
N ASP A 564 3.54 -7.59 35.25
CA ASP A 564 3.11 -8.99 35.39
C ASP A 564 2.70 -9.57 34.04
N TYR A 565 2.07 -8.76 33.20
CA TYR A 565 1.73 -9.15 31.84
C TYR A 565 2.96 -9.35 30.96
N GLN A 566 3.98 -8.50 31.12
CA GLN A 566 5.28 -8.71 30.46
C GLN A 566 5.90 -10.08 30.81
N GLN A 567 5.82 -10.48 32.11
CA GLN A 567 6.31 -11.79 32.55
C GLN A 567 5.49 -12.94 31.96
N GLN A 568 4.15 -12.79 31.88
CA GLN A 568 3.26 -13.79 31.26
C GLN A 568 3.60 -13.98 29.77
N LEU A 569 3.76 -12.89 29.02
CA LEU A 569 4.16 -12.97 27.60
C LEU A 569 5.54 -13.59 27.45
N GLN A 570 6.50 -13.23 28.30
CA GLN A 570 7.85 -13.82 28.26
C GLN A 570 7.82 -15.32 28.54
N ALA A 571 7.06 -15.76 29.53
CA ALA A 571 6.92 -17.18 29.84
C ALA A 571 6.30 -17.99 28.67
N ALA A 572 5.37 -17.37 27.91
CA ALA A 572 4.83 -17.97 26.69
C ALA A 572 5.88 -18.01 25.57
N LEU A 573 6.64 -16.93 25.37
CA LEU A 573 7.73 -16.85 24.39
C LEU A 573 8.79 -17.91 24.59
N ASP A 574 9.19 -18.15 25.85
CA ASP A 574 10.22 -19.14 26.20
C ASP A 574 9.80 -20.58 25.88
N ARG A 575 8.49 -20.80 25.73
CA ARG A 575 7.88 -22.10 25.43
C ARG A 575 7.43 -22.25 23.99
N LEU A 576 7.42 -21.18 23.16
CA LEU A 576 7.02 -21.31 21.77
C LEU A 576 7.92 -22.29 21.02
N ARG A 577 7.30 -23.22 20.27
CA ARG A 577 8.04 -24.14 19.41
C ARG A 577 9.02 -23.35 18.52
N PRO A 578 10.33 -23.71 18.51
CA PRO A 578 11.34 -23.01 17.74
C PRO A 578 11.19 -23.26 16.23
N TYR A 579 11.92 -22.49 15.42
CA TYR A 579 12.11 -22.79 14.01
C TYR A 579 12.83 -24.13 13.82
N HIS A 580 12.49 -24.87 12.76
CA HIS A 580 13.11 -26.13 12.40
C HIS A 580 13.63 -26.09 10.96
N ILE A 581 14.72 -26.79 10.72
CA ILE A 581 15.31 -26.97 9.39
C ILE A 581 14.91 -28.36 8.90
N GLY A 582 14.32 -28.43 7.70
CA GLY A 582 13.84 -29.66 7.11
C GLY A 582 14.94 -30.50 6.43
N LYS A 583 14.57 -31.69 6.00
CA LYS A 583 15.45 -32.69 5.32
C LYS A 583 16.10 -32.15 4.03
N ARG A 584 15.54 -31.11 3.42
CA ARG A 584 16.06 -30.44 2.21
C ARG A 584 16.99 -29.26 2.56
N GLY A 585 17.20 -28.98 3.84
CA GLY A 585 17.93 -27.80 4.32
C GLY A 585 17.10 -26.50 4.28
N ASN A 586 15.83 -26.56 3.96
CA ASN A 586 14.86 -25.47 3.95
C ASN A 586 14.34 -25.16 5.36
N LEU A 587 13.81 -23.95 5.55
CA LEU A 587 13.04 -23.64 6.74
C LEU A 587 11.70 -24.41 6.67
N MET A 588 11.36 -25.18 7.72
CA MET A 588 10.11 -25.94 7.74
C MET A 588 8.90 -24.99 7.84
N GLU A 589 7.92 -25.19 6.98
CA GLU A 589 6.63 -24.51 7.00
C GLU A 589 5.64 -25.20 7.94
N TRP A 590 5.61 -26.53 7.83
CA TRP A 590 4.70 -27.44 8.52
C TRP A 590 5.27 -27.94 9.83
N TYR A 591 4.41 -28.49 10.68
CA TYR A 591 4.87 -29.13 11.93
C TYR A 591 5.76 -30.37 11.68
N HIS A 592 5.35 -31.21 10.75
CA HIS A 592 6.16 -32.31 10.25
C HIS A 592 6.96 -31.89 9.02
N ASP A 593 8.06 -32.58 8.73
CA ASP A 593 8.88 -32.31 7.55
C ASP A 593 8.26 -32.89 6.27
N TRP A 594 7.03 -32.45 5.99
CA TRP A 594 6.25 -32.81 4.82
C TRP A 594 6.69 -32.07 3.57
N ASP A 595 6.31 -32.60 2.42
CA ASP A 595 6.51 -31.94 1.14
C ASP A 595 5.38 -30.93 0.88
N ASP A 596 5.72 -29.81 0.28
CA ASP A 596 4.72 -28.86 -0.24
C ASP A 596 3.96 -29.51 -1.40
N GLN A 597 2.66 -29.26 -1.51
CA GLN A 597 1.88 -29.66 -2.67
C GLN A 597 2.34 -28.93 -3.93
N ASP A 598 2.74 -27.66 -3.79
CA ASP A 598 3.35 -26.83 -4.81
C ASP A 598 4.59 -26.13 -4.25
N TRP A 599 5.77 -26.65 -4.57
CA TRP A 599 7.04 -26.07 -4.17
C TRP A 599 7.30 -24.65 -4.70
N HIS A 600 6.62 -24.26 -5.77
CA HIS A 600 6.73 -22.95 -6.40
C HIS A 600 5.58 -22.01 -6.00
N HIS A 601 4.77 -22.40 -5.01
CA HIS A 601 3.64 -21.58 -4.56
C HIS A 601 4.07 -20.14 -4.28
N ARG A 602 3.19 -19.20 -4.64
CA ARG A 602 3.46 -17.77 -4.50
C ARG A 602 3.60 -17.32 -3.04
N HIS A 603 2.89 -17.94 -2.11
CA HIS A 603 3.01 -17.65 -0.69
C HIS A 603 4.28 -18.26 -0.07
N GLN A 604 4.82 -17.58 0.91
CA GLN A 604 6.03 -17.94 1.65
C GLN A 604 5.90 -17.54 3.13
N SER A 605 4.73 -17.82 3.71
CA SER A 605 4.29 -17.36 5.03
C SER A 605 5.25 -17.76 6.16
N HIS A 606 5.94 -18.89 6.05
CA HIS A 606 6.95 -19.34 7.01
C HIS A 606 8.24 -18.49 7.01
N LEU A 607 8.43 -17.59 6.00
CA LEU A 607 9.55 -16.64 5.95
C LEU A 607 9.25 -15.29 6.62
N LEU A 608 8.09 -15.11 7.24
CA LEU A 608 7.74 -13.89 8.00
C LEU A 608 8.80 -13.51 9.02
N GLY A 609 9.42 -14.48 9.67
CA GLY A 609 10.50 -14.21 10.64
C GLY A 609 11.75 -13.57 10.05
N LEU A 610 11.96 -13.67 8.71
CA LEU A 610 13.02 -12.99 7.99
C LEU A 610 12.58 -11.57 7.57
N TYR A 611 11.42 -11.46 6.92
CA TYR A 611 10.82 -10.19 6.53
C TYR A 611 9.27 -10.32 6.47
N PRO A 612 8.53 -9.38 7.07
CA PRO A 612 8.95 -8.07 7.60
C PRO A 612 9.61 -8.11 8.99
N PHE A 613 9.53 -9.23 9.74
CA PHE A 613 10.08 -9.31 11.09
C PHE A 613 11.62 -9.37 11.10
N HIS A 614 12.21 -9.38 12.31
CA HIS A 614 13.66 -9.39 12.51
C HIS A 614 14.14 -10.59 13.33
N GLN A 615 13.45 -11.74 13.21
CA GLN A 615 13.74 -12.96 14.00
C GLN A 615 14.85 -13.81 13.36
N ILE A 616 14.93 -13.77 12.04
CA ILE A 616 15.94 -14.46 11.24
C ILE A 616 16.87 -13.41 10.62
N SER A 617 18.16 -13.56 10.80
CA SER A 617 19.15 -12.66 10.23
C SER A 617 20.48 -13.38 9.96
N VAL A 618 21.19 -12.90 8.94
CA VAL A 618 22.53 -13.43 8.57
C VAL A 618 23.52 -13.34 9.74
N ALA A 619 23.42 -12.29 10.55
CA ALA A 619 24.36 -12.04 11.65
C ALA A 619 24.01 -12.80 12.94
N LYS A 620 22.71 -12.83 13.33
CA LYS A 620 22.28 -13.34 14.63
C LYS A 620 21.83 -14.81 14.58
N THR A 621 21.32 -15.29 13.42
CA THR A 621 20.81 -16.65 13.23
C THR A 621 21.24 -17.23 11.87
N PRO A 622 22.57 -17.41 11.66
CA PRO A 622 23.11 -17.76 10.34
C PRO A 622 22.59 -19.10 9.79
N GLU A 623 22.31 -20.07 10.63
CA GLU A 623 21.75 -21.37 10.21
C GLU A 623 20.33 -21.23 9.69
N LEU A 624 19.48 -20.42 10.37
CA LEU A 624 18.12 -20.15 9.89
C LEU A 624 18.14 -19.27 8.63
N ALA A 625 19.09 -18.33 8.51
CA ALA A 625 19.28 -17.55 7.30
C ALA A 625 19.69 -18.43 6.10
N ALA A 626 20.54 -19.43 6.33
CA ALA A 626 20.89 -20.41 5.31
C ALA A 626 19.68 -21.28 4.90
N ALA A 627 18.86 -21.70 5.86
CA ALA A 627 17.63 -22.44 5.61
C ALA A 627 16.59 -21.59 4.84
N ALA A 628 16.43 -20.31 5.18
CA ALA A 628 15.59 -19.36 4.43
C ALA A 628 16.09 -19.15 3.00
N THR A 629 17.42 -19.06 2.81
CA THR A 629 18.03 -19.01 1.48
C THR A 629 17.66 -20.25 0.67
N LYS A 630 17.79 -21.42 1.28
CA LYS A 630 17.42 -22.69 0.63
C LYS A 630 15.95 -22.78 0.28
N THR A 631 15.08 -22.28 1.15
CA THR A 631 13.64 -22.16 0.87
C THR A 631 13.38 -21.32 -0.39
N LEU A 632 13.95 -20.12 -0.48
CA LEU A 632 13.76 -19.24 -1.64
C LEU A 632 14.34 -19.85 -2.93
N GLU A 633 15.48 -20.55 -2.86
CA GLU A 633 16.02 -21.29 -4.01
C GLU A 633 15.08 -22.37 -4.52
N ILE A 634 14.43 -23.12 -3.62
CA ILE A 634 13.45 -24.14 -3.97
C ILE A 634 12.19 -23.52 -4.57
N LYS A 635 11.67 -22.42 -3.96
CA LYS A 635 10.48 -21.72 -4.46
C LYS A 635 10.72 -21.07 -5.82
N GLY A 636 11.96 -20.77 -6.16
CA GLY A 636 12.36 -20.20 -7.45
C GLY A 636 12.01 -18.70 -7.58
N ASP A 637 12.22 -18.16 -8.77
CA ASP A 637 12.18 -16.72 -9.00
C ASP A 637 10.90 -16.24 -9.72
N ASN A 638 10.08 -17.13 -10.26
CA ASN A 638 8.84 -16.76 -10.96
C ASN A 638 7.66 -16.72 -9.99
N SER A 639 6.91 -15.63 -10.00
CA SER A 639 5.75 -15.47 -9.13
C SER A 639 4.84 -14.34 -9.61
N THR A 640 3.79 -14.06 -8.84
CA THR A 640 2.87 -12.93 -9.02
C THR A 640 3.51 -11.63 -8.53
N GLY A 641 2.89 -10.48 -8.81
CA GLY A 641 3.42 -9.16 -8.48
C GLY A 641 3.82 -8.98 -7.02
N TRP A 642 2.87 -9.11 -6.07
CA TRP A 642 3.15 -8.96 -4.63
C TRP A 642 4.19 -9.97 -4.11
N SER A 643 4.12 -11.20 -4.58
CA SER A 643 5.08 -12.22 -4.15
C SER A 643 6.49 -11.92 -4.65
N THR A 644 6.61 -11.31 -5.83
CA THR A 644 7.88 -10.79 -6.37
C THR A 644 8.37 -9.62 -5.52
N GLY A 645 7.48 -8.67 -5.16
CA GLY A 645 7.77 -7.58 -4.24
C GLY A 645 8.30 -8.08 -2.89
N TRP A 646 7.63 -9.09 -2.30
CA TRP A 646 8.09 -9.69 -1.05
C TRP A 646 9.48 -10.35 -1.19
N ARG A 647 9.73 -11.09 -2.27
CA ARG A 647 11.02 -11.76 -2.51
C ARG A 647 12.18 -10.80 -2.63
N ILE A 648 11.98 -9.59 -3.16
CA ILE A 648 13.03 -8.55 -3.16
C ILE A 648 13.48 -8.26 -1.73
N ASN A 649 12.53 -8.03 -0.83
CA ASN A 649 12.78 -7.76 0.57
C ASN A 649 13.46 -8.93 1.28
N LEU A 650 13.01 -10.17 1.04
CA LEU A 650 13.60 -11.38 1.62
C LEU A 650 15.05 -11.58 1.18
N TRP A 651 15.35 -11.44 -0.11
CA TRP A 651 16.72 -11.53 -0.62
C TRP A 651 17.61 -10.39 -0.12
N ALA A 652 17.06 -9.18 0.01
CA ALA A 652 17.78 -8.05 0.60
C ALA A 652 18.17 -8.33 2.05
N ARG A 653 17.26 -8.90 2.86
CA ARG A 653 17.54 -9.31 4.26
C ARG A 653 18.56 -10.45 4.39
N LEU A 654 18.69 -11.27 3.38
CA LEU A 654 19.75 -12.28 3.27
C LEU A 654 21.07 -11.72 2.71
N HIS A 655 21.17 -10.41 2.49
CA HIS A 655 22.31 -9.71 1.91
C HIS A 655 22.74 -10.25 0.52
N ARG A 656 21.76 -10.79 -0.23
CA ARG A 656 21.96 -11.29 -1.59
C ARG A 656 21.55 -10.21 -2.59
N ALA A 657 22.44 -9.24 -2.77
CA ALA A 657 22.26 -8.10 -3.67
C ALA A 657 21.96 -8.54 -5.13
N ASP A 658 22.67 -9.59 -5.59
CA ASP A 658 22.48 -10.21 -6.90
C ASP A 658 21.06 -10.71 -7.09
N LYS A 659 20.53 -11.45 -6.13
CA LYS A 659 19.19 -11.99 -6.16
C LYS A 659 18.11 -10.91 -5.97
N ALA A 660 18.29 -10.01 -5.01
CA ALA A 660 17.35 -8.91 -4.79
C ALA A 660 17.16 -8.06 -6.05
N TYR A 661 18.26 -7.71 -6.73
CA TYR A 661 18.20 -6.96 -7.98
C TYR A 661 17.61 -7.78 -9.14
N GLN A 662 17.96 -9.06 -9.24
CA GLN A 662 17.35 -9.96 -10.24
C GLN A 662 15.83 -10.00 -10.10
N ILE A 663 15.32 -10.11 -8.85
CA ILE A 663 13.89 -10.14 -8.58
C ILE A 663 13.25 -8.75 -8.79
N TYR A 664 13.97 -7.66 -8.47
CA TYR A 664 13.51 -6.30 -8.80
C TYR A 664 13.32 -6.10 -10.31
N ARG A 665 14.25 -6.62 -11.13
CA ARG A 665 14.08 -6.64 -12.58
C ARG A 665 12.88 -7.47 -13.02
N LYS A 666 12.59 -8.60 -12.35
CA LYS A 666 11.41 -9.42 -12.65
C LYS A 666 10.10 -8.70 -12.30
N LEU A 667 10.06 -7.92 -11.24
CA LEU A 667 8.91 -7.09 -10.93
C LEU A 667 8.62 -6.09 -12.06
N LEU A 668 9.64 -5.58 -12.75
CA LEU A 668 9.54 -4.73 -13.93
C LEU A 668 9.44 -5.52 -15.27
N THR A 669 8.98 -6.77 -15.23
CA THR A 669 8.61 -7.52 -16.44
C THR A 669 7.36 -6.89 -17.05
N TYR A 670 7.39 -6.58 -18.34
CA TYR A 670 6.23 -6.02 -19.05
C TYR A 670 5.07 -7.03 -19.08
N VAL A 671 3.89 -6.57 -18.70
CA VAL A 671 2.63 -7.33 -18.78
C VAL A 671 1.66 -6.57 -19.68
N SER A 672 1.13 -7.25 -20.68
CA SER A 672 0.14 -6.66 -21.58
C SER A 672 -1.23 -6.55 -20.91
N PRO A 673 -1.98 -5.45 -21.15
CA PRO A 673 -3.38 -5.39 -20.76
C PRO A 673 -4.19 -6.58 -21.27
N GLU A 674 -5.08 -7.10 -20.45
CA GLU A 674 -5.85 -8.32 -20.77
C GLU A 674 -6.70 -8.19 -22.03
N VAL A 675 -7.16 -6.99 -22.34
CA VAL A 675 -7.97 -6.70 -23.54
C VAL A 675 -7.22 -7.03 -24.84
N TYR A 676 -5.89 -7.02 -24.83
CA TYR A 676 -5.08 -7.33 -26.02
C TYR A 676 -4.81 -8.83 -26.21
N LYS A 677 -5.15 -9.67 -25.22
CA LYS A 677 -4.98 -11.14 -25.29
C LYS A 677 -3.58 -11.60 -25.70
N ASP A 678 -2.55 -10.89 -25.27
CA ASP A 678 -1.15 -11.21 -25.55
C ASP A 678 -0.65 -12.30 -24.58
N SER A 679 -0.64 -13.54 -25.02
CA SER A 679 -0.21 -14.68 -24.21
C SER A 679 1.28 -14.69 -23.88
N LYS A 680 2.11 -13.95 -24.63
CA LYS A 680 3.55 -13.85 -24.36
C LYS A 680 3.83 -13.02 -23.11
N HIS A 681 3.05 -11.97 -22.88
CA HIS A 681 3.23 -11.00 -21.80
C HIS A 681 2.09 -11.10 -20.80
N HIS A 682 1.85 -12.30 -20.29
CA HIS A 682 0.82 -12.59 -19.30
C HIS A 682 1.41 -13.37 -18.13
N SER A 683 2.04 -12.63 -17.20
CA SER A 683 2.67 -13.18 -15.99
C SER A 683 2.64 -12.14 -14.88
N GLY A 684 3.16 -12.45 -13.68
CA GLY A 684 3.42 -11.42 -12.70
C GLY A 684 4.46 -10.40 -13.21
N GLY A 685 4.26 -9.13 -12.92
CA GLY A 685 5.14 -8.07 -13.39
C GLY A 685 4.53 -6.66 -13.31
N THR A 686 4.63 -5.88 -14.37
CA THR A 686 4.24 -4.48 -14.41
C THR A 686 3.51 -4.13 -15.70
N TYR A 687 2.35 -3.50 -15.60
CA TYR A 687 1.55 -3.00 -16.72
C TYR A 687 2.14 -1.73 -17.36
N PRO A 688 1.66 -1.32 -18.56
CA PRO A 688 2.16 -0.13 -19.27
C PRO A 688 2.16 1.16 -18.47
N ASN A 689 1.20 1.35 -17.55
CA ASN A 689 1.12 2.51 -16.67
C ASN A 689 1.89 2.36 -15.36
N LEU A 690 2.75 1.37 -15.28
CA LEU A 690 3.56 0.97 -14.12
C LEU A 690 2.76 0.43 -12.93
N PHE A 691 1.47 0.14 -13.06
CA PHE A 691 0.74 -0.65 -12.07
C PHE A 691 1.29 -2.06 -11.98
N ASP A 692 1.31 -2.61 -10.78
CA ASP A 692 1.71 -4.00 -10.55
C ASP A 692 0.70 -4.99 -11.15
N ALA A 693 1.20 -6.08 -11.64
CA ALA A 693 0.42 -7.16 -12.24
C ALA A 693 0.52 -8.45 -11.45
N HIS A 694 -0.58 -8.86 -10.88
CA HIS A 694 -0.72 -10.24 -10.36
C HIS A 694 -0.72 -11.27 -11.53
N PRO A 695 -1.39 -11.25 -12.70
CA PRO A 695 -2.60 -10.55 -13.17
C PRO A 695 -3.90 -11.08 -12.53
N PRO A 696 -5.02 -10.31 -12.47
CA PRO A 696 -5.14 -8.92 -12.84
C PRO A 696 -4.43 -7.96 -11.89
N PHE A 697 -4.62 -6.63 -12.06
CA PHE A 697 -4.03 -5.59 -11.23
C PHE A 697 -4.25 -5.81 -9.74
N GLN A 698 -3.17 -5.77 -8.99
CA GLN A 698 -3.10 -5.56 -7.55
C GLN A 698 -2.00 -4.54 -7.27
N ILE A 699 -2.17 -3.67 -6.25
CA ILE A 699 -1.24 -2.56 -6.03
C ILE A 699 -0.05 -2.91 -5.14
N ASP A 700 -0.15 -4.00 -4.41
CA ASP A 700 0.78 -4.42 -3.36
C ASP A 700 2.23 -4.60 -3.85
N GLY A 701 2.44 -5.17 -5.03
CA GLY A 701 3.79 -5.30 -5.60
C GLY A 701 4.47 -3.96 -5.90
N ASN A 702 3.70 -2.90 -6.22
CA ASN A 702 4.25 -1.54 -6.33
C ASN A 702 4.88 -1.08 -5.01
N PHE A 703 4.21 -1.35 -3.89
CA PHE A 703 4.66 -0.96 -2.56
C PHE A 703 5.78 -1.87 -2.05
N GLY A 704 5.65 -3.19 -2.26
CA GLY A 704 6.69 -4.17 -1.94
C GLY A 704 8.00 -3.89 -2.67
N GLY A 705 7.93 -3.49 -3.95
CA GLY A 705 9.10 -3.08 -4.74
C GLY A 705 9.78 -1.83 -4.19
N THR A 706 8.99 -0.82 -3.77
CA THR A 706 9.51 0.40 -3.13
C THR A 706 10.19 0.08 -1.79
N ALA A 707 9.57 -0.74 -0.94
CA ALA A 707 10.16 -1.19 0.32
C ALA A 707 11.44 -2.01 0.07
N GLY A 708 11.45 -2.86 -0.96
CA GLY A 708 12.59 -3.66 -1.35
C GLY A 708 13.83 -2.83 -1.71
N VAL A 709 13.65 -1.72 -2.44
CA VAL A 709 14.74 -0.78 -2.71
C VAL A 709 15.28 -0.18 -1.40
N CYS A 710 14.40 0.18 -0.47
CA CYS A 710 14.84 0.66 0.84
C CYS A 710 15.66 -0.40 1.58
N GLU A 711 15.20 -1.67 1.63
CA GLU A 711 15.90 -2.78 2.29
C GLU A 711 17.25 -3.13 1.63
N MET A 712 17.37 -2.96 0.31
CA MET A 712 18.65 -3.13 -0.39
C MET A 712 19.69 -2.08 0.04
N LEU A 713 19.23 -0.86 0.36
CA LEU A 713 20.11 0.28 0.67
C LEU A 713 20.32 0.51 2.16
N MET A 714 19.35 0.18 3.01
CA MET A 714 19.40 0.41 4.45
C MET A 714 18.51 -0.58 5.20
N GLN A 715 19.04 -1.23 6.22
CA GLN A 715 18.27 -2.05 7.15
C GLN A 715 18.50 -1.58 8.57
N CYS A 716 17.45 -1.52 9.40
CA CYS A 716 17.55 -1.09 10.78
C CYS A 716 16.57 -1.85 11.67
N ASP A 717 17.06 -2.46 12.75
CA ASP A 717 16.26 -3.17 13.76
C ASP A 717 15.97 -2.31 15.03
N GLY A 718 16.30 -1.01 14.97
CA GLY A 718 16.19 -0.07 16.08
C GLY A 718 17.48 0.09 16.90
N GLU A 719 18.36 -0.90 16.91
CA GLU A 719 19.64 -0.91 17.62
C GLU A 719 20.83 -0.87 16.66
N THR A 720 20.72 -1.57 15.55
CA THR A 720 21.76 -1.68 14.51
C THR A 720 21.22 -1.22 13.17
N MET A 721 21.96 -0.32 12.52
CA MET A 721 21.68 0.15 11.16
C MET A 721 22.75 -0.37 10.23
N ASN A 722 22.37 -1.20 9.28
CA ASN A 722 23.23 -1.75 8.24
C ASN A 722 23.12 -0.90 6.97
N LEU A 723 24.25 -0.36 6.51
CA LEU A 723 24.30 0.54 5.37
C LEU A 723 24.73 -0.22 4.12
N LEU A 724 23.94 -0.08 3.04
CA LEU A 724 24.15 -0.72 1.75
C LEU A 724 24.29 -2.26 1.84
N PRO A 725 23.46 -2.96 2.65
CA PRO A 725 23.63 -4.40 2.89
C PRO A 725 23.44 -5.26 1.65
N ALA A 726 22.66 -4.80 0.68
CA ALA A 726 22.36 -5.50 -0.56
C ALA A 726 22.43 -4.58 -1.79
N LEU A 727 23.44 -3.69 -1.83
CA LEU A 727 23.65 -2.80 -2.98
C LEU A 727 24.05 -3.62 -4.22
N PRO A 728 23.26 -3.60 -5.32
CA PRO A 728 23.58 -4.36 -6.52
C PRO A 728 24.75 -3.75 -7.30
N GLN A 729 25.44 -4.61 -8.05
CA GLN A 729 26.58 -4.18 -8.87
C GLN A 729 26.20 -3.19 -9.97
N GLU A 730 24.97 -3.24 -10.42
CA GLU A 730 24.40 -2.36 -11.44
C GLU A 730 24.28 -0.92 -10.96
N TRP A 731 24.07 -0.72 -9.67
CA TRP A 731 23.99 0.61 -9.04
C TRP A 731 25.37 1.07 -8.55
N GLN A 732 26.33 1.21 -9.46
CA GLN A 732 27.71 1.56 -9.15
C GLN A 732 27.87 2.86 -8.39
N ALA A 733 27.01 3.84 -8.63
CA ALA A 733 26.99 5.10 -7.90
C ALA A 733 25.59 5.67 -7.85
N GLY A 734 25.30 6.37 -6.79
CA GLY A 734 24.00 7.00 -6.58
C GLY A 734 23.91 7.65 -5.22
N GLU A 735 22.73 8.16 -4.94
CA GLU A 735 22.36 8.68 -3.63
C GLU A 735 20.88 8.42 -3.36
N ILE A 736 20.55 8.18 -2.10
CA ILE A 736 19.19 8.21 -1.59
C ILE A 736 19.14 9.19 -0.42
N ARG A 737 18.13 10.05 -0.40
CA ARG A 737 17.98 11.08 0.63
C ARG A 737 16.64 10.92 1.34
N GLY A 738 16.63 11.20 2.63
CA GLY A 738 15.43 11.42 3.41
C GLY A 738 14.71 10.16 3.89
N LEU A 739 15.33 8.97 3.80
CA LEU A 739 14.79 7.76 4.42
C LEU A 739 14.61 7.94 5.93
N LYS A 740 13.69 7.16 6.49
CA LYS A 740 13.53 7.01 7.94
C LYS A 740 14.00 5.62 8.37
N ALA A 741 14.45 5.54 9.62
CA ALA A 741 14.80 4.28 10.25
C ALA A 741 14.21 4.18 11.64
N ARG A 742 14.02 2.95 12.11
CA ARG A 742 13.55 2.63 13.48
C ARG A 742 14.39 3.35 14.51
N GLY A 743 13.78 3.87 15.56
CA GLY A 743 14.44 4.73 16.54
C GLY A 743 14.36 6.23 16.22
N ASN A 744 13.54 6.62 15.24
CA ASN A 744 13.32 8.00 14.80
C ASN A 744 14.57 8.66 14.18
N TYR A 745 15.27 7.89 13.34
CA TYR A 745 16.41 8.40 12.58
C TYR A 745 16.00 8.83 11.17
N GLY A 746 16.54 9.96 10.70
CA GLY A 746 16.55 10.35 9.30
C GLY A 746 17.87 9.95 8.64
N VAL A 747 17.84 9.37 7.43
CA VAL A 747 19.02 8.79 6.79
C VAL A 747 19.14 9.24 5.35
N SER A 748 20.37 9.63 4.96
CA SER A 748 20.72 9.86 3.56
C SER A 748 22.05 9.19 3.26
N LEU A 749 22.14 8.50 2.14
CA LEU A 749 23.32 7.73 1.73
C LEU A 749 23.78 8.18 0.36
N ALA A 750 25.09 8.24 0.16
CA ALA A 750 25.70 8.39 -1.15
C ALA A 750 26.80 7.32 -1.32
N TRP A 751 26.89 6.79 -2.51
CA TRP A 751 27.89 5.76 -2.84
C TRP A 751 28.49 5.98 -4.22
N ASN A 752 29.71 5.47 -4.42
CA ASN A 752 30.40 5.50 -5.69
C ASN A 752 31.30 4.27 -5.83
N LYS A 753 31.36 3.70 -7.02
CA LYS A 753 32.08 2.44 -7.30
C LYS A 753 31.70 1.32 -6.35
N GLY A 754 30.38 1.20 -6.07
CA GLY A 754 29.84 0.20 -5.15
C GLY A 754 30.20 0.38 -3.67
N LYS A 755 30.75 1.53 -3.28
CA LYS A 755 31.18 1.79 -1.89
C LYS A 755 30.49 3.05 -1.34
N LEU A 756 30.12 2.97 -0.06
CA LEU A 756 29.60 4.13 0.67
C LEU A 756 30.65 5.26 0.65
N THR A 757 30.24 6.43 0.21
CA THR A 757 31.07 7.65 0.25
C THR A 757 30.61 8.62 1.32
N GLN A 758 29.34 8.58 1.67
CA GLN A 758 28.77 9.40 2.73
C GLN A 758 27.49 8.78 3.27
N ALA A 759 27.37 8.76 4.60
CA ALA A 759 26.09 8.56 5.27
C ALA A 759 25.81 9.74 6.20
N THR A 760 24.66 10.38 6.04
CA THR A 760 24.20 11.45 6.94
C THR A 760 23.02 10.92 7.73
N ILE A 761 23.15 10.89 9.06
CA ILE A 761 22.17 10.33 9.99
C ILE A 761 21.79 11.42 10.99
N THR A 762 20.51 11.74 11.06
CA THR A 762 19.92 12.69 12.01
C THR A 762 19.08 11.92 13.02
N SER A 763 19.37 12.03 14.29
CA SER A 763 18.54 11.45 15.36
C SER A 763 17.58 12.51 15.90
N LYS A 764 16.31 12.15 16.08
CA LYS A 764 15.35 12.99 16.80
C LYS A 764 15.44 12.81 18.32
N ASN A 765 16.03 11.70 18.77
CA ASN A 765 16.16 11.33 20.19
C ASN A 765 17.63 11.24 20.59
N GLU A 766 17.93 11.31 21.88
CA GLU A 766 19.24 10.96 22.40
C GLU A 766 19.38 9.43 22.46
N GLY A 767 20.59 8.91 22.25
CA GLY A 767 20.86 7.48 22.35
C GLY A 767 22.05 7.03 21.54
N ASN A 768 22.27 5.72 21.57
CA ASN A 768 23.31 5.04 20.81
C ASN A 768 22.72 4.29 19.63
N LEU A 769 23.41 4.33 18.51
CA LEU A 769 23.09 3.57 17.31
C LEU A 769 24.35 2.85 16.84
N THR A 770 24.27 1.55 16.66
CA THR A 770 25.34 0.76 16.04
C THR A 770 25.22 0.85 14.52
N ILE A 771 26.26 1.35 13.86
CA ILE A 771 26.34 1.35 12.39
C ILE A 771 27.16 0.14 11.97
N LEU A 772 26.60 -0.63 11.03
CA LEU A 772 27.25 -1.76 10.39
C LEU A 772 27.48 -1.45 8.90
N TYR A 773 28.72 -1.57 8.44
CA TYR A 773 29.07 -1.43 7.03
C TYR A 773 30.27 -2.33 6.68
N ASN A 774 30.12 -3.20 5.66
CA ASN A 774 31.15 -4.14 5.23
C ASN A 774 31.78 -4.93 6.39
N GLY A 775 30.97 -5.45 7.30
CA GLY A 775 31.40 -6.24 8.47
C GLY A 775 32.06 -5.43 9.58
N LYS A 776 32.22 -4.12 9.40
CA LYS A 776 32.76 -3.22 10.44
C LYS A 776 31.64 -2.57 11.21
N GLN A 777 31.81 -2.50 12.53
CA GLN A 777 30.87 -1.85 13.43
C GLN A 777 31.42 -0.53 13.98
N LYS A 778 30.54 0.45 14.14
CA LYS A 778 30.85 1.72 14.81
C LYS A 778 29.63 2.18 15.61
N ILE A 779 29.84 2.46 16.89
CA ILE A 779 28.77 3.04 17.72
C ILE A 779 28.80 4.55 17.57
N LEU A 780 27.64 5.14 17.30
CA LEU A 780 27.43 6.58 17.30
C LEU A 780 26.49 6.94 18.45
N THR A 781 26.92 7.87 19.30
CA THR A 781 26.09 8.44 20.36
C THR A 781 25.50 9.77 19.88
N PHE A 782 24.20 9.93 19.90
CA PHE A 782 23.49 11.12 19.46
C PHE A 782 22.87 11.88 20.63
N LYS A 783 22.84 13.19 20.49
CA LYS A 783 21.92 14.07 21.22
C LYS A 783 20.63 14.21 20.41
N ALA A 784 19.53 14.58 21.06
CA ALA A 784 18.29 14.87 20.35
C ALA A 784 18.49 15.99 19.33
N GLY A 785 18.04 15.75 18.09
CA GLY A 785 18.19 16.68 16.95
C GLY A 785 19.59 16.69 16.31
N GLU A 786 20.54 15.87 16.79
CA GLU A 786 21.91 15.87 16.26
C GLU A 786 22.00 15.14 14.91
N THR A 787 22.81 15.70 14.02
CA THR A 787 23.16 15.12 12.72
C THR A 787 24.65 14.72 12.71
N LYS A 788 24.94 13.49 12.31
CA LYS A 788 26.29 13.00 12.10
C LYS A 788 26.50 12.54 10.67
N THR A 789 27.71 12.80 10.16
CA THR A 789 28.13 12.37 8.82
C THR A 789 29.30 11.40 8.94
N ILE A 790 29.18 10.26 8.30
CA ILE A 790 30.21 9.24 8.12
C ILE A 790 30.69 9.34 6.67
N ARG A 791 32.02 9.32 6.47
CA ARG A 791 32.66 9.31 5.15
C ARG A 791 33.62 8.13 5.03
#